data_0a4a7e4d56215a989398b842cb16a02c
#
_entry.id   0a4a7e4d56215a989398b842cb16a02c
#
_cell.length_a   1.000
_cell.length_b   1.000
_cell.length_c   1.000
_cell.angle_alpha   90.00
_cell.angle_beta   90.00
_cell.angle_gamma   90.00
#
_symmetry.space_group_name_H-M   'P 1'
#
loop_
_entity.id
_entity.type
_entity.pdbx_description
1 polymer ?
#
loop_
_entity_poly.entity_id
_entity_poly.type
_entity_poly.pdbx_seq_one_letter_code
_entity_poly.pdbx_strand_id
1 'polypeptide(L)'
;MTDHEKEILDKIKQSTEKTPVPESLAPDQIMKMLEEHNSTQASGHIPKKHGFSRGHRMRGGLIAAALVLVVGIGAHIRQQNLSSDSATSSTKGSSSIGTSSGKLASSDTLETATDYDEVYTYLQSYQDELDSSSVTGSTDSGIVMYSTETADSGARTDSSSSSSDSSTASARAVDTSFSDTNVRTEGVGEADIVKTDGSYLYTLKANSQEISIVDIRSDQMKVVSGISLNENFQASEFYLSDQKLFVLGNMQNTQVDSDSKTLYRGSCTRIQTYDLADINNPKSIGTVDQSGCYRTSRFKDGYLYVFSDYYIYDTITKKDYPSYVPLVGDNLLKQSDIYLPTNHAADQYLVVSSVSASSPDKAADQKAVMSENGEVYVSENNIYIYEYANSSILADNLAAKNQTILRKLSYNKGKLSGSAQGKVKGYLNDSFSIDEYDNTLRLVTTVTHNVGSSSQSNSVYVLDADLKTIGKIEDLAKNEQVYSARFLGDTGYFVTYEQTDPLFSVDFSDPENPKILGKLKIPGFSEYLHFYSDNLLLGIGMDTDENGITNGVKISMFDISDPSDVKEVSKYALDQYYYSDVFSDYRAALVDPEKNLIGFPLSGSANQYVILSYDKDQGFQVQMQEEVNGNSYLGTRGVYANEKFYVINGNAIEAYRMGDYVKIDDLLL
;
A
#
# COMPACT_ATOMS: atom_id res chain seq x y z
N MET A 1 18.41 -32.66 21.91
CA MET A 1 16.97 -33.00 22.02
C MET A 1 16.72 -33.37 23.45
N THR A 2 15.94 -32.61 24.17
CA THR A 2 15.54 -32.86 25.55
C THR A 2 14.52 -34.01 25.62
N ASP A 3 14.34 -34.67 26.76
CA ASP A 3 13.38 -35.75 26.91
C ASP A 3 11.93 -35.28 26.63
N HIS A 4 11.63 -34.00 26.86
CA HIS A 4 10.36 -33.37 26.58
C HIS A 4 10.11 -33.20 25.04
N GLU A 5 11.15 -32.86 24.27
CA GLU A 5 11.08 -32.76 22.79
C GLU A 5 10.87 -34.15 22.16
N LYS A 6 11.43 -35.21 22.73
CA LYS A 6 11.16 -36.59 22.28
C LYS A 6 9.72 -37.01 22.53
N GLU A 7 9.15 -36.67 23.69
CA GLU A 7 7.77 -36.98 24.04
C GLU A 7 6.77 -36.27 23.11
N ILE A 8 7.05 -35.02 22.73
CA ILE A 8 6.24 -34.26 21.76
C ILE A 8 6.33 -34.89 20.37
N LEU A 9 7.53 -35.26 19.90
CA LEU A 9 7.75 -35.93 18.63
C LEU A 9 7.04 -37.28 18.52
N ASP A 10 7.06 -38.05 19.62
CA ASP A 10 6.37 -39.36 19.65
C ASP A 10 4.83 -39.19 19.67
N LYS A 11 4.29 -38.15 20.33
CA LYS A 11 2.86 -37.81 20.26
C LYS A 11 2.46 -37.36 18.88
N ILE A 12 3.26 -36.57 18.18
CA ILE A 12 3.02 -36.15 16.79
C ILE A 12 3.05 -37.36 15.85
N LYS A 13 4.05 -38.25 15.98
CA LYS A 13 4.10 -39.48 15.20
C LYS A 13 2.87 -40.38 15.42
N GLN A 14 2.46 -40.58 16.67
CA GLN A 14 1.24 -41.38 16.95
C GLN A 14 -0.04 -40.75 16.42
N SER A 15 -0.12 -39.42 16.31
CA SER A 15 -1.30 -38.74 15.74
C SER A 15 -1.33 -38.84 14.21
N THR A 16 -0.16 -38.85 13.54
CA THR A 16 -0.06 -38.96 12.08
C THR A 16 -0.18 -40.39 11.57
N GLU A 17 0.24 -41.41 12.33
CA GLU A 17 0.10 -42.83 11.97
C GLU A 17 -1.38 -43.33 11.93
N LYS A 18 -2.29 -42.57 12.57
CA LYS A 18 -3.72 -42.94 12.60
C LYS A 18 -4.59 -42.28 11.53
N THR A 19 -4.02 -41.32 10.75
CA THR A 19 -4.77 -40.66 9.69
C THR A 19 -4.35 -41.24 8.34
N PRO A 20 -5.18 -42.01 7.65
CA PRO A 20 -4.83 -42.55 6.34
C PRO A 20 -4.66 -41.42 5.34
N VAL A 21 -3.47 -41.31 4.74
CA VAL A 21 -3.21 -40.40 3.65
C VAL A 21 -4.08 -40.82 2.46
N PRO A 22 -4.88 -39.91 1.87
CA PRO A 22 -5.66 -40.24 0.67
C PRO A 22 -4.76 -40.77 -0.45
N GLU A 23 -5.16 -41.80 -1.16
CA GLU A 23 -4.39 -42.38 -2.28
C GLU A 23 -4.02 -41.35 -3.36
N SER A 24 -4.81 -40.29 -3.51
CA SER A 24 -4.54 -39.16 -4.43
C SER A 24 -3.31 -38.30 -4.04
N LEU A 25 -2.81 -38.43 -2.82
CA LEU A 25 -1.62 -37.74 -2.30
C LEU A 25 -0.41 -38.66 -2.15
N ALA A 26 -0.49 -39.90 -2.67
CA ALA A 26 0.66 -40.79 -2.71
C ALA A 26 1.74 -40.22 -3.65
N PRO A 27 3.04 -40.33 -3.29
CA PRO A 27 4.14 -39.71 -4.05
C PRO A 27 4.18 -40.07 -5.53
N ASP A 28 3.81 -41.28 -5.87
CA ASP A 28 3.69 -41.79 -7.24
C ASP A 28 2.53 -41.13 -8.03
N GLN A 29 1.43 -40.81 -7.37
CA GLN A 29 0.30 -40.11 -7.99
C GLN A 29 0.66 -38.61 -8.22
N ILE A 30 1.35 -38.00 -7.31
CA ILE A 30 1.85 -36.62 -7.46
C ILE A 30 2.88 -36.53 -8.59
N MET A 31 3.82 -37.46 -8.67
CA MET A 31 4.79 -37.54 -9.77
C MET A 31 4.11 -37.68 -11.12
N LYS A 32 3.09 -38.52 -11.22
CA LYS A 32 2.32 -38.73 -12.44
C LYS A 32 1.55 -37.47 -12.87
N MET A 33 0.97 -36.72 -11.94
CA MET A 33 0.32 -35.43 -12.24
C MET A 33 1.30 -34.39 -12.73
N LEU A 34 2.54 -34.35 -12.20
CA LEU A 34 3.60 -33.45 -12.65
C LEU A 34 4.13 -33.82 -14.03
N GLU A 35 4.23 -35.12 -14.35
CA GLU A 35 4.62 -35.59 -15.68
C GLU A 35 3.53 -35.31 -16.74
N GLU A 36 2.27 -35.49 -16.40
CA GLU A 36 1.14 -35.16 -17.28
C GLU A 36 1.04 -33.66 -17.55
N HIS A 37 1.35 -32.80 -16.57
CA HIS A 37 1.35 -31.35 -16.76
C HIS A 37 2.51 -30.86 -17.64
N ASN A 38 3.68 -31.46 -17.53
CA ASN A 38 4.84 -31.13 -18.37
C ASN A 38 4.72 -31.66 -19.82
N SER A 39 3.92 -32.69 -20.06
CA SER A 39 3.69 -33.23 -21.40
C SER A 39 2.65 -32.44 -22.22
N THR A 40 1.84 -31.60 -21.58
CA THR A 40 0.80 -30.80 -22.25
C THR A 40 1.32 -29.49 -22.86
N GLN A 41 2.54 -29.10 -22.58
CA GLN A 41 3.16 -27.89 -23.18
C GLN A 41 3.89 -28.12 -24.51
N ALA A 42 3.94 -29.34 -25.03
CA ALA A 42 4.74 -29.69 -26.21
C ALA A 42 3.98 -30.09 -27.47
N SER A 43 2.71 -29.76 -27.67
CA SER A 43 2.09 -29.96 -28.98
C SER A 43 0.86 -29.09 -29.20
N GLY A 44 1.05 -28.02 -29.97
CA GLY A 44 -0.07 -27.25 -30.51
C GLY A 44 -0.77 -28.00 -31.65
N HIS A 45 -2.05 -28.29 -31.49
CA HIS A 45 -3.00 -28.48 -32.63
C HIS A 45 -4.43 -28.27 -32.13
N ILE A 46 -5.18 -27.41 -32.82
CA ILE A 46 -6.57 -27.09 -32.61
C ILE A 46 -7.42 -28.22 -33.23
N PRO A 47 -8.48 -28.68 -32.55
CA PRO A 47 -9.69 -29.03 -33.29
C PRO A 47 -10.99 -28.46 -32.70
N LYS A 48 -11.95 -28.34 -33.59
CA LYS A 48 -13.30 -27.76 -33.54
C LYS A 48 -14.27 -28.47 -32.58
N LYS A 49 -15.26 -27.63 -32.16
CA LYS A 49 -16.52 -27.88 -31.43
C LYS A 49 -17.19 -29.23 -31.57
N HIS A 50 -17.70 -29.75 -30.44
CA HIS A 50 -19.05 -30.26 -30.31
C HIS A 50 -19.51 -30.45 -28.85
N GLY A 51 -20.73 -29.97 -28.52
CA GLY A 51 -21.76 -30.70 -27.80
C GLY A 51 -21.78 -30.76 -26.26
N PHE A 52 -22.71 -30.06 -25.71
CA PHE A 52 -23.29 -30.11 -24.35
C PHE A 52 -23.27 -31.48 -23.62
N SER A 53 -22.90 -31.48 -22.33
CA SER A 53 -23.68 -32.18 -21.30
C SER A 53 -23.39 -31.60 -19.89
N ARG A 54 -24.48 -31.46 -19.14
CA ARG A 54 -24.58 -31.03 -17.74
C ARG A 54 -23.92 -31.99 -16.76
N GLY A 55 -23.25 -31.47 -15.75
CA GLY A 55 -23.08 -32.11 -14.46
C GLY A 55 -21.63 -32.14 -13.98
N HIS A 56 -21.33 -31.31 -12.99
CA HIS A 56 -20.60 -31.60 -11.75
C HIS A 56 -20.09 -30.31 -11.17
N ARG A 57 -20.85 -29.78 -10.25
CA ARG A 57 -20.37 -28.84 -9.26
C ARG A 57 -19.51 -29.59 -8.22
N MET A 58 -18.54 -28.92 -7.65
CA MET A 58 -17.58 -29.26 -6.60
C MET A 58 -16.27 -29.89 -7.09
N ARG A 59 -15.26 -29.03 -7.17
CA ARG A 59 -13.82 -29.30 -6.92
C ARG A 59 -12.97 -28.06 -7.18
N GLY A 60 -13.07 -27.07 -6.29
CA GLY A 60 -12.22 -25.87 -6.35
C GLY A 60 -11.59 -25.46 -5.02
N GLY A 61 -12.01 -26.08 -3.91
CA GLY A 61 -11.70 -25.58 -2.57
C GLY A 61 -10.52 -26.24 -1.84
N LEU A 62 -9.83 -27.22 -2.40
CA LEU A 62 -8.84 -28.02 -1.66
C LEU A 62 -7.38 -27.84 -2.07
N ILE A 63 -7.07 -27.02 -3.07
CA ILE A 63 -5.68 -26.82 -3.55
C ILE A 63 -4.96 -25.71 -2.79
N ALA A 64 -5.67 -24.73 -2.26
CA ALA A 64 -5.07 -23.61 -1.51
C ALA A 64 -4.57 -24.03 -0.11
N ALA A 65 -5.22 -24.98 0.54
CA ALA A 65 -4.85 -25.40 1.90
C ALA A 65 -3.60 -26.31 1.97
N ALA A 66 -3.23 -26.99 0.88
CA ALA A 66 -2.07 -27.90 0.84
C ALA A 66 -0.73 -27.16 0.67
N LEU A 67 -0.72 -25.98 0.05
CA LEU A 67 0.50 -25.19 -0.16
C LEU A 67 0.99 -24.47 1.10
N VAL A 68 0.09 -24.13 2.03
CA VAL A 68 0.45 -23.44 3.29
C VAL A 68 1.12 -24.40 4.28
N LEU A 69 0.82 -25.69 4.23
CA LEU A 69 1.40 -26.69 5.15
C LEU A 69 2.83 -27.13 4.78
N VAL A 70 3.24 -27.02 3.52
CA VAL A 70 4.59 -27.42 3.07
C VAL A 70 5.63 -26.34 3.38
N VAL A 71 5.24 -25.07 3.40
CA VAL A 71 6.12 -23.94 3.73
C VAL A 71 6.39 -23.85 5.25
N GLY A 72 5.42 -24.22 6.09
CA GLY A 72 5.57 -24.17 7.56
C GLY A 72 6.51 -25.21 8.14
N ILE A 73 6.70 -26.37 7.49
CA ILE A 73 7.55 -27.46 8.01
C ILE A 73 9.02 -27.30 7.64
N GLY A 74 9.34 -26.59 6.55
CA GLY A 74 10.72 -26.35 6.11
C GLY A 74 11.51 -25.39 7.02
N ALA A 75 10.85 -24.46 7.70
CA ALA A 75 11.49 -23.45 8.54
C ALA A 75 11.92 -23.94 9.94
N HIS A 76 11.35 -25.06 10.43
CA HIS A 76 11.60 -25.50 11.81
C HIS A 76 12.77 -26.50 11.97
N ILE A 77 13.33 -27.03 10.89
CA ILE A 77 14.39 -28.07 10.97
C ILE A 77 15.83 -27.50 10.96
N ARG A 78 16.03 -26.20 10.71
CA ARG A 78 17.37 -25.63 10.48
C ARG A 78 18.02 -24.89 11.66
N GLN A 79 17.42 -24.89 12.85
CA GLN A 79 17.90 -24.09 13.98
C GLN A 79 18.78 -24.86 15.02
N GLN A 80 19.24 -26.04 14.72
CA GLN A 80 20.08 -26.78 15.66
C GLN A 80 21.38 -27.30 15.03
N ASN A 81 22.37 -26.44 14.85
CA ASN A 81 23.78 -26.83 14.86
C ASN A 81 24.66 -25.57 14.71
N LEU A 82 25.10 -25.04 15.82
CA LEU A 82 26.37 -24.29 15.95
C LEU A 82 26.60 -23.97 17.43
N SER A 83 27.44 -24.79 18.06
CA SER A 83 28.14 -24.38 19.27
C SER A 83 29.59 -24.90 19.26
N SER A 84 30.47 -23.97 19.65
CA SER A 84 31.88 -24.15 20.09
C SER A 84 32.93 -24.44 19.00
N ASP A 85 33.97 -23.64 18.83
CA ASP A 85 35.09 -23.46 19.77
C ASP A 85 36.02 -22.31 19.36
N SER A 86 36.59 -21.70 20.36
CA SER A 86 37.57 -20.62 20.32
C SER A 86 38.99 -21.12 20.01
N ALA A 87 39.80 -20.32 19.31
CA ALA A 87 41.22 -20.15 19.63
C ALA A 87 41.88 -18.98 18.86
N THR A 88 42.57 -18.18 19.61
CA THR A 88 43.47 -17.07 19.30
C THR A 88 44.66 -17.43 18.43
N SER A 89 45.07 -16.51 17.51
CA SER A 89 46.48 -16.06 17.48
C SER A 89 46.72 -14.86 16.55
N SER A 90 47.50 -13.95 17.04
CA SER A 90 48.01 -12.71 16.43
C SER A 90 49.05 -12.96 15.34
N THR A 91 49.11 -12.12 14.29
CA THR A 91 50.39 -11.54 13.83
C THR A 91 50.20 -10.32 12.94
N LYS A 92 51.07 -9.36 13.11
CA LYS A 92 51.20 -8.08 12.43
C LYS A 92 51.74 -8.23 10.99
N GLY A 93 51.29 -7.35 10.12
CA GLY A 93 51.94 -7.11 8.82
C GLY A 93 51.37 -5.86 8.14
N SER A 94 52.08 -4.76 8.29
CA SER A 94 51.80 -3.45 7.67
C SER A 94 52.10 -3.47 6.19
N SER A 95 51.20 -2.98 5.33
CA SER A 95 51.55 -2.19 4.15
C SER A 95 50.35 -1.34 3.71
N SER A 96 50.56 -0.02 3.81
CA SER A 96 49.66 1.01 3.36
C SER A 96 49.61 1.08 1.83
N ILE A 97 48.43 0.86 1.26
CA ILE A 97 48.08 1.42 -0.05
C ILE A 97 46.82 2.26 0.22
N GLY A 98 46.96 3.55 0.05
CA GLY A 98 45.82 4.47 0.25
C GLY A 98 44.82 4.30 -0.88
N THR A 99 43.67 3.74 -0.50
CA THR A 99 42.42 3.93 -1.21
C THR A 99 41.64 4.94 -0.41
N SER A 100 41.41 6.11 -0.99
CA SER A 100 40.50 7.09 -0.48
C SER A 100 39.07 6.51 -0.60
N SER A 101 38.64 5.77 0.39
CA SER A 101 37.21 5.58 0.64
C SER A 101 36.69 6.94 1.14
N GLY A 102 36.10 7.70 0.24
CA GLY A 102 35.35 8.90 0.63
C GLY A 102 34.23 8.44 1.57
N LYS A 103 34.40 8.68 2.87
CA LYS A 103 33.27 8.67 3.78
C LYS A 103 32.30 9.70 3.24
N LEU A 104 31.14 9.26 2.74
CA LEU A 104 29.99 10.13 2.51
C LEU A 104 29.77 10.91 3.81
N ALA A 105 29.98 12.23 3.76
CA ALA A 105 29.65 13.09 4.87
C ALA A 105 28.14 13.04 5.03
N SER A 106 27.64 12.72 6.21
CA SER A 106 26.21 12.73 6.50
C SER A 106 25.71 14.16 6.41
N SER A 107 25.11 14.53 5.29
CA SER A 107 24.36 15.79 5.14
C SER A 107 22.90 15.52 5.51
N ASP A 108 22.27 16.44 6.24
CA ASP A 108 20.82 16.40 6.49
C ASP A 108 20.03 16.92 5.26
N THR A 109 20.74 17.44 4.25
CA THR A 109 20.17 17.93 2.99
C THR A 109 20.16 16.82 1.94
N LEU A 110 19.08 16.71 1.21
CA LEU A 110 18.97 15.81 0.06
C LEU A 110 19.54 16.51 -1.17
N GLU A 111 20.70 16.06 -1.64
CA GLU A 111 21.45 16.69 -2.73
C GLU A 111 21.26 15.97 -4.06
N THR A 112 21.33 16.74 -5.17
CA THR A 112 21.26 16.19 -6.52
C THR A 112 22.67 15.85 -7.04
N ALA A 113 22.73 14.90 -7.98
CA ALA A 113 23.98 14.58 -8.67
C ALA A 113 24.51 15.79 -9.46
N THR A 114 25.82 15.97 -9.44
CA THR A 114 26.52 17.01 -10.22
C THR A 114 26.69 16.62 -11.69
N ASP A 115 26.88 15.33 -11.94
CA ASP A 115 26.97 14.73 -13.26
C ASP A 115 26.55 13.24 -13.26
N TYR A 116 26.49 12.62 -14.42
CA TYR A 116 26.13 11.19 -14.52
C TYR A 116 27.26 10.25 -14.06
N ASP A 117 28.50 10.72 -14.00
CA ASP A 117 29.62 9.94 -13.46
C ASP A 117 29.46 9.76 -11.95
N GLU A 118 28.91 10.73 -11.25
CA GLU A 118 28.58 10.62 -9.83
C GLU A 118 27.45 9.61 -9.61
N VAL A 119 26.39 9.65 -10.42
CA VAL A 119 25.29 8.67 -10.38
C VAL A 119 25.85 7.25 -10.60
N TYR A 120 26.70 7.07 -11.62
CA TYR A 120 27.33 5.79 -11.90
C TYR A 120 28.19 5.30 -10.73
N THR A 121 28.98 6.20 -10.14
CA THR A 121 29.85 5.87 -8.99
C THR A 121 29.05 5.49 -7.75
N TYR A 122 27.93 6.17 -7.52
CA TYR A 122 27.00 5.84 -6.42
C TYR A 122 26.49 4.42 -6.56
N LEU A 123 25.99 4.05 -7.74
CA LEU A 123 25.49 2.69 -8.04
C LEU A 123 26.58 1.62 -7.95
N GLN A 124 27.80 1.92 -8.43
CA GLN A 124 28.93 1.00 -8.32
C GLN A 124 29.36 0.76 -6.88
N SER A 125 29.38 1.81 -6.05
CA SER A 125 29.74 1.67 -4.63
C SER A 125 28.76 0.75 -3.88
N TYR A 126 27.48 0.80 -4.21
CA TYR A 126 26.48 -0.10 -3.66
C TYR A 126 26.73 -1.57 -4.08
N GLN A 127 27.01 -1.81 -5.36
CA GLN A 127 27.32 -3.15 -5.88
C GLN A 127 28.59 -3.73 -5.28
N ASP A 128 29.67 -2.93 -5.17
CA ASP A 128 30.95 -3.34 -4.56
C ASP A 128 30.79 -3.72 -3.08
N GLU A 129 29.90 -3.03 -2.34
CA GLU A 129 29.58 -3.34 -0.95
C GLU A 129 28.79 -4.65 -0.84
N LEU A 130 27.84 -4.91 -1.76
CA LEU A 130 27.11 -6.18 -1.85
C LEU A 130 28.06 -7.36 -2.10
N ASP A 131 28.98 -7.21 -3.06
CA ASP A 131 29.93 -8.27 -3.41
C ASP A 131 30.92 -8.56 -2.26
N SER A 132 31.36 -7.51 -1.54
CA SER A 132 32.27 -7.66 -0.41
C SER A 132 31.60 -8.38 0.79
N SER A 133 30.31 -8.20 0.98
CA SER A 133 29.53 -8.85 2.04
C SER A 133 29.21 -10.31 1.74
N SER A 134 29.10 -10.68 0.46
CA SER A 134 28.82 -12.05 0.00
C SER A 134 29.99 -13.01 0.22
N VAL A 135 31.23 -12.50 0.32
CA VAL A 135 32.46 -13.31 0.52
C VAL A 135 32.63 -13.80 1.96
N THR A 136 31.98 -13.20 2.93
CA THR A 136 32.11 -13.56 4.36
C THR A 136 30.95 -14.38 4.93
N GLY A 137 29.90 -14.66 4.14
CA GLY A 137 28.75 -15.45 4.58
C GLY A 137 28.36 -16.51 3.58
N SER A 138 28.57 -17.78 3.90
CA SER A 138 28.11 -18.92 3.08
C SER A 138 26.57 -18.89 2.95
N THR A 139 26.14 -18.79 1.67
CA THR A 139 24.90 -19.32 1.09
C THR A 139 23.73 -19.63 2.03
N ASP A 140 22.77 -18.77 2.11
CA ASP A 140 21.34 -19.05 1.93
C ASP A 140 20.50 -17.75 1.98
N SER A 141 20.46 -17.06 0.86
CA SER A 141 19.50 -15.97 0.68
C SER A 141 18.24 -16.58 0.07
N GLY A 142 17.36 -17.11 0.90
CA GLY A 142 15.98 -17.27 0.52
C GLY A 142 15.41 -15.86 0.33
N ILE A 143 15.17 -15.48 -0.91
CA ILE A 143 14.40 -14.31 -1.27
C ILE A 143 13.03 -14.50 -0.63
N VAL A 144 12.79 -13.83 0.48
CA VAL A 144 11.43 -13.61 0.99
C VAL A 144 10.85 -12.54 0.09
N MET A 145 10.15 -12.99 -0.94
CA MET A 145 9.25 -12.12 -1.67
C MET A 145 8.13 -11.76 -0.69
N TYR A 146 8.27 -10.63 -0.03
CA TYR A 146 7.10 -9.94 0.48
C TYR A 146 6.34 -9.48 -0.76
N SER A 147 5.18 -10.06 -0.99
CA SER A 147 4.20 -9.42 -1.82
C SER A 147 3.82 -8.12 -1.10
N THR A 148 4.41 -7.02 -1.53
CA THR A 148 3.92 -5.71 -1.19
C THR A 148 2.59 -5.55 -1.91
N GLU A 149 1.50 -5.97 -1.30
CA GLU A 149 0.21 -5.42 -1.62
C GLU A 149 0.27 -3.96 -1.19
N THR A 150 0.28 -3.08 -2.17
CA THR A 150 0.25 -1.65 -1.97
C THR A 150 -1.12 -1.26 -1.46
N ALA A 151 -1.29 -1.28 -0.15
CA ALA A 151 -2.41 -0.63 0.50
C ALA A 151 -1.96 0.76 0.92
N ASP A 152 -2.27 1.74 0.11
CA ASP A 152 -2.17 3.14 0.52
C ASP A 152 -3.53 3.56 1.09
N SER A 153 -3.57 3.89 2.36
CA SER A 153 -4.80 3.98 3.14
C SER A 153 -4.98 5.32 3.84
N GLY A 154 -6.09 6.04 3.66
CA GLY A 154 -6.36 7.35 4.19
C GLY A 154 -7.69 7.70 4.79
N ALA A 155 -7.78 8.64 5.67
CA ALA A 155 -9.02 9.14 6.24
C ALA A 155 -9.08 10.66 6.40
N ARG A 156 -10.29 11.19 6.40
CA ARG A 156 -10.61 12.59 6.58
C ARG A 156 -10.90 12.95 8.03
N THR A 157 -10.58 14.19 8.38
CA THR A 157 -11.17 14.89 9.53
C THR A 157 -11.83 16.16 9.04
N ASP A 158 -13.11 16.32 9.32
CA ASP A 158 -13.77 17.61 9.22
C ASP A 158 -13.56 18.39 10.52
N SER A 159 -12.83 19.48 10.45
CA SER A 159 -12.81 20.47 11.51
C SER A 159 -13.52 21.71 11.04
N SER A 160 -14.71 21.97 11.58
CA SER A 160 -15.35 23.26 11.50
C SER A 160 -14.72 24.18 12.54
N SER A 161 -13.90 25.12 12.16
CA SER A 161 -13.58 26.26 13.00
C SER A 161 -13.67 27.56 12.23
N SER A 162 -14.30 28.49 12.87
CA SER A 162 -14.70 29.83 12.51
C SER A 162 -13.58 30.72 11.97
N SER A 163 -13.89 31.35 10.83
CA SER A 163 -13.62 32.75 10.41
C SER A 163 -12.28 33.42 10.70
N SER A 164 -11.54 33.70 9.64
CA SER A 164 -11.17 35.06 9.29
C SER A 164 -10.66 35.19 7.84
N ASP A 165 -11.19 36.15 7.19
CA ASP A 165 -11.11 36.75 5.87
C ASP A 165 -9.90 36.51 4.95
N SER A 166 -10.34 36.31 3.69
CA SER A 166 -9.84 36.86 2.43
C SER A 166 -8.65 36.18 1.74
N SER A 167 -9.04 35.30 0.80
CA SER A 167 -8.66 35.43 -0.60
C SER A 167 -9.48 34.47 -1.46
N THR A 168 -10.17 35.02 -2.45
CA THR A 168 -11.04 34.35 -3.38
C THR A 168 -10.27 33.35 -4.26
N ALA A 169 -10.22 32.12 -3.83
CA ALA A 169 -10.21 30.96 -4.73
C ALA A 169 -11.64 30.42 -4.70
N SER A 170 -12.26 30.31 -5.88
CA SER A 170 -13.59 29.73 -5.99
C SER A 170 -13.54 28.28 -5.50
N ALA A 171 -13.84 28.07 -4.22
CA ALA A 171 -14.23 26.78 -3.74
C ALA A 171 -15.50 26.43 -4.51
N ARG A 172 -15.44 25.44 -5.41
CA ARG A 172 -16.63 24.78 -5.92
C ARG A 172 -17.41 24.33 -4.69
N ALA A 173 -18.66 24.69 -4.61
CA ALA A 173 -19.58 24.07 -3.64
C ALA A 173 -19.44 22.57 -3.83
N VAL A 174 -19.08 21.85 -2.76
CA VAL A 174 -19.04 20.39 -2.79
C VAL A 174 -20.45 19.96 -3.13
N ASP A 175 -20.62 19.35 -4.31
CA ASP A 175 -21.90 18.81 -4.72
C ASP A 175 -22.15 17.55 -3.90
N THR A 176 -22.93 17.65 -2.84
CA THR A 176 -23.26 16.56 -1.92
C THR A 176 -24.18 15.51 -2.53
N SER A 177 -24.48 15.59 -3.83
CA SER A 177 -25.35 14.65 -4.51
C SER A 177 -24.68 13.30 -4.82
N PHE A 178 -23.37 13.19 -4.72
CA PHE A 178 -22.65 11.93 -4.94
C PHE A 178 -21.40 11.83 -4.03
N SER A 179 -20.98 10.58 -3.79
CA SER A 179 -19.76 10.28 -3.01
C SER A 179 -18.49 10.46 -3.84
N ASP A 180 -17.41 10.87 -3.19
CA ASP A 180 -16.07 10.85 -3.74
C ASP A 180 -15.25 9.70 -3.13
N THR A 181 -14.08 9.44 -3.67
CA THR A 181 -13.12 8.48 -3.10
C THR A 181 -12.67 8.96 -1.74
N ASN A 182 -12.64 8.05 -0.79
CA ASN A 182 -12.01 8.27 0.51
C ASN A 182 -10.51 8.55 0.31
N VAL A 183 -10.02 9.69 0.78
CA VAL A 183 -8.63 10.14 0.56
C VAL A 183 -7.83 10.18 1.87
N ARG A 184 -6.51 9.98 1.78
CA ARG A 184 -5.59 10.04 2.94
C ARG A 184 -5.46 11.44 3.49
N THR A 185 -5.29 12.41 2.62
CA THR A 185 -5.05 13.81 2.98
C THR A 185 -6.09 14.67 2.31
N GLU A 186 -6.81 15.47 3.09
CA GLU A 186 -7.78 16.41 2.55
C GLU A 186 -7.15 17.38 1.55
N GLY A 187 -7.84 17.63 0.43
CA GLY A 187 -7.34 18.48 -0.66
C GLY A 187 -6.27 17.82 -1.55
N VAL A 188 -5.86 16.59 -1.26
CA VAL A 188 -4.97 15.78 -2.10
C VAL A 188 -5.75 14.59 -2.65
N GLY A 189 -6.22 14.69 -3.89
CA GLY A 189 -7.05 13.66 -4.53
C GLY A 189 -6.28 12.38 -4.80
N GLU A 190 -6.97 11.25 -4.71
CA GLU A 190 -6.45 9.91 -4.99
C GLU A 190 -7.21 9.25 -6.13
N ALA A 191 -6.51 8.43 -6.89
CA ALA A 191 -7.10 7.59 -7.92
C ALA A 191 -7.94 6.47 -7.30
N ASP A 192 -8.83 5.89 -8.09
CA ASP A 192 -9.57 4.70 -7.70
C ASP A 192 -9.95 3.88 -8.94
N ILE A 193 -10.47 2.68 -8.71
CA ILE A 193 -11.03 1.79 -9.73
C ILE A 193 -12.46 2.15 -10.12
N VAL A 194 -13.14 2.99 -9.33
CA VAL A 194 -14.50 3.51 -9.56
C VAL A 194 -14.53 4.98 -9.24
N LYS A 195 -15.13 5.78 -10.12
CA LYS A 195 -15.44 7.19 -9.90
C LYS A 195 -16.83 7.53 -10.44
N THR A 196 -17.43 8.61 -9.92
CA THR A 196 -18.69 9.14 -10.44
C THR A 196 -18.65 10.66 -10.50
N ASP A 197 -19.39 11.24 -11.45
CA ASP A 197 -19.66 12.67 -11.55
C ASP A 197 -21.14 13.00 -11.19
N GLY A 198 -21.85 12.02 -10.62
CA GLY A 198 -23.26 12.12 -10.29
C GLY A 198 -24.20 11.79 -11.45
N SER A 199 -23.73 11.80 -12.69
CA SER A 199 -24.49 11.45 -13.90
C SER A 199 -24.07 10.11 -14.49
N TYR A 200 -22.81 9.78 -14.34
CA TYR A 200 -22.18 8.58 -14.87
C TYR A 200 -21.34 7.91 -13.80
N LEU A 201 -21.31 6.57 -13.87
CA LEU A 201 -20.31 5.75 -13.19
C LEU A 201 -19.21 5.39 -14.20
N TYR A 202 -17.98 5.54 -13.75
CA TYR A 202 -16.79 5.10 -14.45
C TYR A 202 -16.20 3.94 -13.65
N THR A 203 -15.96 2.80 -14.28
CA THR A 203 -15.45 1.62 -13.60
C THR A 203 -14.40 0.90 -14.42
N LEU A 204 -13.28 0.58 -13.79
CA LEU A 204 -12.24 -0.25 -14.36
C LEU A 204 -12.72 -1.71 -14.32
N LYS A 205 -12.76 -2.37 -15.49
CA LYS A 205 -13.14 -3.78 -15.57
C LYS A 205 -12.08 -4.69 -14.93
N ALA A 206 -12.54 -5.84 -14.48
CA ALA A 206 -11.69 -6.86 -13.83
C ALA A 206 -10.45 -7.29 -14.66
N ASN A 207 -10.46 -7.10 -15.98
CA ASN A 207 -9.30 -7.38 -16.83
C ASN A 207 -8.26 -6.24 -16.89
N SER A 208 -8.51 -5.11 -16.23
CA SER A 208 -7.65 -3.91 -16.22
C SER A 208 -7.35 -3.30 -17.59
N GLN A 209 -8.16 -3.61 -18.62
CA GLN A 209 -7.94 -3.19 -20.02
C GLN A 209 -9.12 -2.40 -20.61
N GLU A 210 -10.14 -2.15 -19.82
CA GLU A 210 -11.28 -1.37 -20.25
C GLU A 210 -11.88 -0.59 -19.09
N ILE A 211 -12.26 0.66 -19.34
CA ILE A 211 -13.07 1.47 -18.44
C ILE A 211 -14.45 1.60 -19.05
N SER A 212 -15.46 1.12 -18.35
CA SER A 212 -16.86 1.28 -18.75
C SER A 212 -17.43 2.57 -18.21
N ILE A 213 -18.26 3.23 -19.02
CA ILE A 213 -19.00 4.44 -18.66
C ILE A 213 -20.48 4.11 -18.67
N VAL A 214 -21.12 4.23 -17.51
CA VAL A 214 -22.50 3.81 -17.27
C VAL A 214 -23.35 5.03 -16.90
N ASP A 215 -24.42 5.27 -17.64
CA ASP A 215 -25.44 6.28 -17.32
C ASP A 215 -26.29 5.83 -16.13
N ILE A 216 -26.31 6.63 -15.07
CA ILE A 216 -27.01 6.37 -13.80
C ILE A 216 -28.11 7.38 -13.48
N ARG A 217 -28.46 8.26 -14.44
CA ARG A 217 -29.48 9.30 -14.25
C ARG A 217 -30.90 8.74 -14.11
N SER A 218 -31.16 7.55 -14.64
CA SER A 218 -32.43 6.82 -14.49
C SER A 218 -32.29 5.66 -13.52
N ASP A 219 -33.41 5.02 -13.17
CA ASP A 219 -33.40 3.82 -12.31
C ASP A 219 -32.79 2.62 -13.03
N GLN A 220 -32.80 2.63 -14.35
CA GLN A 220 -32.21 1.60 -15.19
C GLN A 220 -30.82 2.06 -15.65
N MET A 221 -29.79 1.35 -15.21
CA MET A 221 -28.41 1.59 -15.63
C MET A 221 -28.18 1.23 -17.09
N LYS A 222 -27.34 1.98 -17.79
CA LYS A 222 -27.04 1.71 -19.20
C LYS A 222 -25.57 2.02 -19.50
N VAL A 223 -24.84 1.06 -20.04
CA VAL A 223 -23.52 1.33 -20.64
C VAL A 223 -23.70 2.26 -21.84
N VAL A 224 -23.04 3.42 -21.79
CA VAL A 224 -23.08 4.41 -22.89
C VAL A 224 -21.84 4.33 -23.77
N SER A 225 -20.69 4.02 -23.19
CA SER A 225 -19.45 3.82 -23.92
C SER A 225 -18.44 3.04 -23.08
N GLY A 226 -17.33 2.65 -23.69
CA GLY A 226 -16.18 2.05 -23.03
C GLY A 226 -14.88 2.58 -23.64
N ILE A 227 -13.86 2.69 -22.81
CA ILE A 227 -12.50 3.04 -23.21
C ILE A 227 -11.67 1.77 -23.20
N SER A 228 -11.41 1.21 -24.39
CA SER A 228 -10.50 0.07 -24.53
C SER A 228 -9.06 0.58 -24.51
N LEU A 229 -8.25 0.00 -23.65
CA LEU A 229 -6.84 0.31 -23.50
C LEU A 229 -6.00 -0.59 -24.44
N ASN A 230 -4.75 -0.20 -24.66
CA ASN A 230 -3.81 -1.04 -25.40
C ASN A 230 -3.60 -2.39 -24.70
N GLU A 231 -3.46 -3.48 -25.45
CA GLU A 231 -3.29 -4.85 -24.91
C GLU A 231 -2.10 -5.03 -23.95
N ASN A 232 -1.06 -4.19 -24.12
CA ASN A 232 0.12 -4.18 -23.25
C ASN A 232 0.01 -3.18 -22.09
N PHE A 233 -1.09 -2.42 -21.99
CA PHE A 233 -1.34 -1.47 -20.93
C PHE A 233 -2.34 -2.03 -19.93
N GLN A 234 -1.87 -2.32 -18.73
CA GLN A 234 -2.69 -2.72 -17.59
C GLN A 234 -2.93 -1.51 -16.70
N ALA A 235 -4.16 -1.00 -16.70
CA ALA A 235 -4.55 0.07 -15.81
C ALA A 235 -4.64 -0.44 -14.37
N SER A 236 -4.16 0.36 -13.44
CA SER A 236 -4.30 0.14 -12.00
C SER A 236 -5.47 0.93 -11.45
N GLU A 237 -5.57 2.20 -11.83
CA GLU A 237 -6.57 3.13 -11.30
C GLU A 237 -6.69 4.36 -12.20
N PHE A 238 -7.63 5.26 -11.89
CA PHE A 238 -7.83 6.47 -12.69
C PHE A 238 -8.39 7.64 -11.87
N TYR A 239 -8.23 8.86 -12.42
CA TYR A 239 -8.86 10.09 -11.92
C TYR A 239 -9.91 10.58 -12.88
N LEU A 240 -10.92 11.25 -12.34
CA LEU A 240 -11.90 12.02 -13.06
C LEU A 240 -11.80 13.48 -12.63
N SER A 241 -11.50 14.39 -13.55
CA SER A 241 -11.43 15.83 -13.28
C SER A 241 -11.71 16.65 -14.55
N ASP A 242 -12.56 17.68 -14.45
CA ASP A 242 -12.83 18.66 -15.51
C ASP A 242 -13.12 18.02 -16.90
N GLN A 243 -14.00 17.01 -16.94
CA GLN A 243 -14.33 16.26 -18.16
C GLN A 243 -13.12 15.55 -18.78
N LYS A 244 -12.14 15.18 -17.96
CA LYS A 244 -11.00 14.36 -18.37
C LYS A 244 -10.87 13.15 -17.48
N LEU A 245 -10.44 12.07 -18.09
CA LEU A 245 -10.10 10.82 -17.40
C LEU A 245 -8.59 10.60 -17.54
N PHE A 246 -7.90 10.45 -16.40
CA PHE A 246 -6.48 10.15 -16.34
C PHE A 246 -6.33 8.70 -15.90
N VAL A 247 -5.91 7.83 -16.81
CA VAL A 247 -5.72 6.39 -16.56
C VAL A 247 -4.25 6.13 -16.30
N LEU A 248 -3.97 5.44 -15.19
CA LEU A 248 -2.61 5.11 -14.74
C LEU A 248 -2.44 3.59 -14.62
N GLY A 249 -1.24 3.14 -14.88
CA GLY A 249 -0.90 1.72 -14.74
C GLY A 249 0.41 1.38 -15.44
N ASN A 250 0.61 0.08 -15.64
CA ASN A 250 1.84 -0.46 -16.21
C ASN A 250 1.70 -0.75 -17.70
N MET A 251 2.65 -0.26 -18.49
CA MET A 251 2.80 -0.58 -19.88
C MET A 251 3.97 -1.56 -20.07
N GLN A 252 3.68 -2.73 -20.62
CA GLN A 252 4.72 -3.71 -20.92
C GLN A 252 5.31 -3.42 -22.31
N ASN A 253 6.60 -3.15 -22.35
CA ASN A 253 7.33 -3.02 -23.61
C ASN A 253 7.76 -4.39 -24.09
N THR A 254 7.01 -4.96 -25.04
CA THR A 254 7.30 -6.28 -25.63
C THR A 254 8.30 -6.25 -26.79
N GLN A 255 8.71 -5.06 -27.25
CA GLN A 255 9.61 -4.91 -28.39
C GLN A 255 10.87 -4.13 -28.03
N VAL A 256 12.00 -4.82 -28.06
CA VAL A 256 13.32 -4.20 -28.23
C VAL A 256 13.45 -3.91 -29.72
N ASP A 257 12.95 -2.77 -30.18
CA ASP A 257 13.17 -2.33 -31.57
C ASP A 257 14.58 -1.74 -31.67
N SER A 258 15.44 -2.38 -32.42
CA SER A 258 16.85 -1.99 -32.63
C SER A 258 17.01 -0.61 -33.30
N ASP A 259 15.93 -0.04 -33.81
CA ASP A 259 15.95 1.20 -34.59
C ASP A 259 15.20 2.38 -33.89
N SER A 260 14.51 2.17 -32.78
CA SER A 260 13.84 3.24 -32.05
C SER A 260 14.76 3.91 -31.02
N LYS A 261 14.79 5.23 -31.04
CA LYS A 261 15.68 6.05 -30.20
C LYS A 261 15.33 6.09 -28.71
N THR A 262 14.17 5.55 -28.31
CA THR A 262 13.66 5.66 -26.93
C THR A 262 13.29 4.26 -26.44
N LEU A 263 14.12 3.69 -25.59
CA LEU A 263 13.93 2.35 -25.08
C LEU A 263 13.71 2.43 -23.56
N TYR A 264 12.45 2.36 -23.13
CA TYR A 264 12.16 1.93 -21.77
C TYR A 264 12.61 0.46 -21.65
N ARG A 265 13.50 0.19 -20.72
CA ARG A 265 13.94 -1.17 -20.43
C ARG A 265 12.92 -1.82 -19.49
N GLY A 266 12.20 -2.82 -19.98
CA GLY A 266 11.17 -3.51 -19.23
C GLY A 266 9.83 -2.76 -19.19
N SER A 267 9.10 -2.88 -18.08
CA SER A 267 7.83 -2.17 -17.86
C SER A 267 8.06 -0.68 -17.59
N CYS A 268 7.13 0.15 -18.04
CA CYS A 268 7.08 1.56 -17.66
C CYS A 268 5.69 1.93 -17.14
N THR A 269 5.63 2.98 -16.33
CA THR A 269 4.38 3.58 -15.89
C THR A 269 3.83 4.44 -17.00
N ARG A 270 2.57 4.26 -17.35
CA ARG A 270 1.84 5.08 -18.33
C ARG A 270 0.76 5.91 -17.67
N ILE A 271 0.70 7.18 -18.07
CA ILE A 271 -0.39 8.10 -17.81
C ILE A 271 -1.06 8.36 -19.16
N GLN A 272 -2.30 7.91 -19.31
CA GLN A 272 -3.06 8.15 -20.55
C GLN A 272 -4.30 8.97 -20.24
N THR A 273 -4.45 10.11 -20.90
CA THR A 273 -5.54 11.06 -20.66
C THR A 273 -6.55 11.04 -21.79
N TYR A 274 -7.83 11.01 -21.43
CA TYR A 274 -8.96 11.07 -22.34
C TYR A 274 -9.81 12.32 -22.08
N ASP A 275 -10.29 12.93 -23.17
CA ASP A 275 -11.33 13.96 -23.16
C ASP A 275 -12.70 13.28 -23.17
N LEU A 276 -13.57 13.68 -22.25
CA LEU A 276 -14.94 13.19 -22.05
C LEU A 276 -16.01 14.19 -22.50
N ALA A 277 -15.66 15.24 -23.23
CA ALA A 277 -16.64 16.22 -23.73
C ALA A 277 -17.73 15.55 -24.58
N ASP A 278 -17.41 14.52 -25.33
CA ASP A 278 -18.35 13.57 -25.92
C ASP A 278 -18.28 12.24 -25.20
N ILE A 279 -19.17 12.06 -24.22
CA ILE A 279 -19.20 10.86 -23.37
C ILE A 279 -19.43 9.57 -24.14
N ASN A 280 -20.04 9.63 -25.33
CA ASN A 280 -20.26 8.46 -26.17
C ASN A 280 -19.02 8.08 -27.00
N ASN A 281 -18.03 8.96 -27.09
CA ASN A 281 -16.83 8.76 -27.87
C ASN A 281 -15.60 9.43 -27.23
N PRO A 282 -15.15 8.98 -26.07
CA PRO A 282 -13.97 9.51 -25.39
C PRO A 282 -12.73 9.48 -26.29
N LYS A 283 -11.94 10.55 -26.28
CA LYS A 283 -10.75 10.68 -27.15
C LYS A 283 -9.48 10.79 -26.33
N SER A 284 -8.48 10.02 -26.69
CA SER A 284 -7.14 10.18 -26.12
C SER A 284 -6.55 11.53 -26.54
N ILE A 285 -6.09 12.33 -25.56
CA ILE A 285 -5.55 13.68 -25.75
C ILE A 285 -4.12 13.85 -25.23
N GLY A 286 -3.56 12.83 -24.56
CA GLY A 286 -2.19 12.87 -24.08
C GLY A 286 -1.74 11.52 -23.52
N THR A 287 -0.43 11.29 -23.62
CA THR A 287 0.23 10.13 -23.02
C THR A 287 1.59 10.57 -22.49
N VAL A 288 1.91 10.18 -21.26
CA VAL A 288 3.23 10.35 -20.67
C VAL A 288 3.64 9.00 -20.09
N ASP A 289 4.82 8.53 -20.51
CA ASP A 289 5.43 7.33 -19.96
C ASP A 289 6.60 7.71 -19.06
N GLN A 290 6.85 6.95 -17.98
CA GLN A 290 8.04 7.09 -17.14
C GLN A 290 8.62 5.75 -16.77
N SER A 291 9.94 5.68 -16.58
CA SER A 291 10.65 4.45 -16.18
C SER A 291 10.12 3.90 -14.87
N GLY A 292 10.01 2.57 -14.81
CA GLY A 292 9.61 1.83 -13.62
C GLY A 292 8.14 1.45 -13.58
N CYS A 293 7.82 0.56 -12.65
CA CYS A 293 6.46 0.10 -12.40
C CYS A 293 5.67 1.14 -11.61
N TYR A 294 4.41 1.32 -11.98
CA TYR A 294 3.49 2.20 -11.25
C TYR A 294 3.40 1.80 -9.77
N ARG A 295 3.57 2.79 -8.88
CA ARG A 295 3.40 2.62 -7.44
C ARG A 295 2.13 3.30 -6.95
N THR A 296 2.04 4.61 -7.07
CA THR A 296 0.90 5.40 -6.61
C THR A 296 0.87 6.77 -7.32
N SER A 297 -0.17 7.55 -7.06
CA SER A 297 -0.29 8.90 -7.60
C SER A 297 -1.12 9.81 -6.71
N ARG A 298 -1.01 11.12 -6.91
CA ARG A 298 -1.83 12.14 -6.24
C ARG A 298 -2.24 13.23 -7.21
N PHE A 299 -3.43 13.79 -7.00
CA PHE A 299 -3.95 14.88 -7.81
C PHE A 299 -4.18 16.12 -6.93
N LYS A 300 -3.50 17.22 -7.26
CA LYS A 300 -3.68 18.48 -6.52
C LYS A 300 -3.49 19.69 -7.44
N ASP A 301 -4.32 20.72 -7.26
CA ASP A 301 -4.22 22.01 -7.96
C ASP A 301 -4.13 21.88 -9.50
N GLY A 302 -4.80 20.87 -10.07
CA GLY A 302 -4.79 20.61 -11.51
C GLY A 302 -3.51 19.93 -12.02
N TYR A 303 -2.72 19.34 -11.12
CA TYR A 303 -1.55 18.54 -11.45
C TYR A 303 -1.67 17.13 -10.88
N LEU A 304 -1.32 16.17 -11.71
CA LEU A 304 -1.14 14.78 -11.34
C LEU A 304 0.32 14.56 -11.00
N TYR A 305 0.61 13.99 -9.82
CA TYR A 305 1.94 13.57 -9.37
C TYR A 305 1.96 12.05 -9.38
N VAL A 306 2.89 11.47 -10.13
CA VAL A 306 2.95 10.03 -10.38
C VAL A 306 4.27 9.47 -9.93
N PHE A 307 4.21 8.37 -9.18
CA PHE A 307 5.35 7.69 -8.57
C PHE A 307 5.53 6.31 -9.20
N SER A 308 6.76 5.95 -9.52
CA SER A 308 7.12 4.63 -10.03
C SER A 308 8.46 4.13 -9.49
N ASP A 309 8.56 2.81 -9.32
CA ASP A 309 9.79 2.14 -8.90
C ASP A 309 10.56 1.66 -10.12
N TYR A 310 11.75 2.20 -10.31
CA TYR A 310 12.63 1.84 -11.41
C TYR A 310 13.83 1.05 -10.90
N TYR A 311 13.83 -0.25 -11.21
CA TYR A 311 14.89 -1.20 -10.88
C TYR A 311 15.96 -1.23 -11.97
N ILE A 312 17.21 -1.30 -11.57
CA ILE A 312 18.34 -1.44 -12.49
C ILE A 312 18.70 -2.92 -12.57
N TYR A 313 18.17 -3.60 -13.59
CA TYR A 313 18.32 -5.06 -13.74
C TYR A 313 19.58 -5.52 -14.47
N ASP A 314 20.16 -4.64 -15.29
CA ASP A 314 21.27 -4.99 -16.18
C ASP A 314 22.62 -4.51 -15.63
N THR A 315 23.69 -5.10 -16.15
CA THR A 315 25.03 -4.56 -15.93
C THR A 315 25.11 -3.15 -16.49
N ILE A 316 25.35 -2.19 -15.63
CA ILE A 316 25.45 -0.79 -16.02
C ILE A 316 26.78 -0.49 -16.68
N THR A 317 26.78 0.39 -17.66
CA THR A 317 27.98 0.84 -18.37
C THR A 317 28.09 2.36 -18.31
N LYS A 318 29.18 2.88 -17.80
CA LYS A 318 29.39 4.30 -17.48
C LYS A 318 28.98 5.28 -18.59
N LYS A 319 29.11 4.90 -19.86
CA LYS A 319 28.77 5.75 -21.03
C LYS A 319 27.42 5.42 -21.65
N ASP A 320 26.77 4.38 -21.19
CA ASP A 320 25.43 4.01 -21.64
C ASP A 320 24.40 4.52 -20.59
N TYR A 321 24.18 5.83 -20.57
CA TYR A 321 23.29 6.48 -19.62
C TYR A 321 21.89 5.84 -19.56
N PRO A 322 21.26 5.44 -20.68
CA PRO A 322 19.96 4.73 -20.64
C PRO A 322 20.00 3.41 -19.86
N SER A 323 21.18 2.84 -19.56
CA SER A 323 21.29 1.63 -18.75
C SER A 323 21.03 1.86 -17.26
N TYR A 324 21.11 3.11 -16.77
CA TYR A 324 20.98 3.41 -15.35
C TYR A 324 20.31 4.76 -15.02
N VAL A 325 19.99 5.57 -16.01
CA VAL A 325 19.30 6.86 -15.83
C VAL A 325 17.85 6.72 -16.26
N PRO A 326 16.86 7.05 -15.41
CA PRO A 326 15.46 6.96 -15.76
C PRO A 326 15.06 7.89 -16.91
N LEU A 327 13.99 7.52 -17.62
CA LEU A 327 13.32 8.35 -18.61
C LEU A 327 11.97 8.82 -18.10
N VAL A 328 11.56 10.03 -18.51
CA VAL A 328 10.19 10.55 -18.41
C VAL A 328 9.85 11.20 -19.76
N GLY A 329 8.76 10.74 -20.38
CA GLY A 329 8.52 11.01 -21.80
C GLY A 329 9.69 10.44 -22.63
N ASP A 330 10.16 11.21 -23.61
CA ASP A 330 11.26 10.81 -24.48
C ASP A 330 12.65 11.26 -23.98
N ASN A 331 12.76 11.69 -22.70
CA ASN A 331 13.97 12.32 -22.20
C ASN A 331 14.53 11.59 -20.98
N LEU A 332 15.85 11.37 -20.99
CA LEU A 332 16.58 11.01 -19.77
C LEU A 332 16.46 12.13 -18.74
N LEU A 333 16.32 11.78 -17.47
CA LEU A 333 16.40 12.75 -16.39
C LEU A 333 17.79 13.41 -16.40
N LYS A 334 17.80 14.73 -16.17
CA LYS A 334 19.07 15.45 -15.99
C LYS A 334 19.68 15.03 -14.65
N GLN A 335 20.99 15.05 -14.55
CA GLN A 335 21.68 14.77 -13.29
C GLN A 335 21.18 15.67 -12.14
N SER A 336 20.87 16.95 -12.42
CA SER A 336 20.30 17.88 -11.45
C SER A 336 18.87 17.55 -10.97
N ASP A 337 18.26 16.54 -11.55
CA ASP A 337 16.93 16.02 -11.16
C ASP A 337 17.03 14.64 -10.48
N ILE A 338 18.25 14.14 -10.24
CA ILE A 338 18.53 12.86 -9.59
C ILE A 338 19.13 13.13 -8.21
N TYR A 339 18.42 12.74 -7.16
CA TYR A 339 18.86 12.84 -5.78
C TYR A 339 19.61 11.60 -5.34
N LEU A 340 20.78 11.82 -4.71
CA LEU A 340 21.66 10.77 -4.19
C LEU A 340 21.72 10.85 -2.66
N PRO A 341 20.84 10.12 -1.93
CA PRO A 341 20.83 10.16 -0.48
C PRO A 341 22.14 9.66 0.13
N THR A 342 22.56 10.29 1.23
CA THR A 342 23.80 9.94 1.94
C THR A 342 23.58 9.13 3.20
N ASN A 343 22.30 9.00 3.64
CA ASN A 343 21.93 8.30 4.87
C ASN A 343 21.66 6.81 4.69
N HIS A 344 21.42 6.36 3.45
CA HIS A 344 21.25 4.98 3.06
C HIS A 344 21.47 4.82 1.56
N ALA A 345 22.29 3.87 1.13
CA ALA A 345 22.53 3.58 -0.28
C ALA A 345 21.41 2.69 -0.86
N ALA A 346 21.15 2.85 -2.16
CA ALA A 346 20.14 2.09 -2.88
C ALA A 346 20.58 1.85 -4.33
N ASP A 347 20.02 0.81 -4.96
CA ASP A 347 20.30 0.43 -6.36
C ASP A 347 19.11 0.64 -7.30
N GLN A 348 18.08 1.29 -6.83
CA GLN A 348 16.86 1.58 -7.57
C GLN A 348 16.40 3.02 -7.34
N TYR A 349 15.47 3.50 -8.15
CA TYR A 349 14.90 4.83 -8.05
C TYR A 349 13.43 4.80 -7.74
N LEU A 350 13.00 5.72 -6.89
CA LEU A 350 11.64 6.23 -6.95
C LEU A 350 11.63 7.40 -7.93
N VAL A 351 10.95 7.25 -9.07
CA VAL A 351 10.78 8.30 -10.08
C VAL A 351 9.48 9.03 -9.80
N VAL A 352 9.52 10.35 -9.77
CA VAL A 352 8.36 11.21 -9.56
C VAL A 352 8.23 12.17 -10.74
N SER A 353 7.09 12.16 -11.42
CA SER A 353 6.75 13.19 -12.40
C SER A 353 5.47 13.91 -12.04
N SER A 354 5.36 15.16 -12.48
CA SER A 354 4.10 15.90 -12.46
C SER A 354 3.58 16.11 -13.86
N VAL A 355 2.26 15.99 -14.07
CA VAL A 355 1.59 16.21 -15.36
C VAL A 355 0.44 17.18 -15.13
N SER A 356 0.41 18.27 -15.92
CA SER A 356 -0.68 19.25 -15.84
C SER A 356 -1.94 18.72 -16.53
N ALA A 357 -3.09 18.81 -15.87
CA ALA A 357 -4.38 18.49 -16.47
C ALA A 357 -4.71 19.36 -17.72
N SER A 358 -4.10 20.54 -17.84
CA SER A 358 -4.23 21.40 -19.02
C SER A 358 -3.28 21.07 -20.17
N SER A 359 -2.22 20.29 -19.91
CA SER A 359 -1.22 19.85 -20.89
C SER A 359 -0.81 18.41 -20.61
N PRO A 360 -1.73 17.45 -20.85
CA PRO A 360 -1.54 16.05 -20.42
C PRO A 360 -0.62 15.22 -21.31
N ASP A 361 -0.02 15.83 -22.31
CA ASP A 361 0.87 15.21 -23.30
C ASP A 361 2.35 15.24 -22.91
N LYS A 362 2.68 15.85 -21.77
CA LYS A 362 4.07 15.97 -21.29
C LYS A 362 4.15 16.19 -19.78
N ALA A 363 5.27 15.79 -19.20
CA ALA A 363 5.59 16.13 -17.84
C ALA A 363 5.89 17.64 -17.67
N ALA A 364 5.41 18.23 -16.58
CA ALA A 364 5.67 19.62 -16.18
C ALA A 364 6.95 19.75 -15.36
N ASP A 365 7.27 18.72 -14.58
CA ASP A 365 8.52 18.55 -13.82
C ASP A 365 8.74 17.07 -13.52
N GLN A 366 9.99 16.71 -13.18
CA GLN A 366 10.36 15.33 -12.87
C GLN A 366 11.57 15.27 -11.93
N LYS A 367 11.58 14.28 -11.06
CA LYS A 367 12.70 13.99 -10.15
C LYS A 367 12.85 12.48 -10.02
N ALA A 368 14.04 12.04 -9.64
CA ALA A 368 14.29 10.70 -9.19
C ALA A 368 15.07 10.73 -7.88
N VAL A 369 14.72 9.86 -6.97
CA VAL A 369 15.41 9.71 -5.68
C VAL A 369 15.88 8.27 -5.58
N MET A 370 17.16 8.05 -5.32
CA MET A 370 17.65 6.71 -5.01
C MET A 370 16.97 6.21 -3.73
N SER A 371 16.29 5.06 -3.82
CA SER A 371 15.47 4.52 -2.72
C SER A 371 15.31 3.02 -2.88
N GLU A 372 15.35 2.26 -1.80
CA GLU A 372 15.16 0.81 -1.79
C GLU A 372 13.74 0.49 -1.32
N ASN A 373 12.81 0.28 -2.26
CA ASN A 373 11.38 -0.02 -1.99
C ASN A 373 10.70 1.03 -1.08
N GLY A 374 11.00 2.32 -1.29
CA GLY A 374 10.42 3.39 -0.47
C GLY A 374 8.92 3.55 -0.68
N GLU A 375 8.18 3.59 0.42
CA GLU A 375 6.76 3.97 0.45
C GLU A 375 6.61 5.49 0.39
N VAL A 376 5.41 5.95 0.03
CA VAL A 376 5.14 7.38 -0.20
C VAL A 376 3.99 7.86 0.67
N TYR A 377 4.23 8.90 1.45
CA TYR A 377 3.19 9.70 2.09
C TYR A 377 3.17 11.10 1.48
N VAL A 378 2.01 11.57 1.05
CA VAL A 378 1.84 12.91 0.48
C VAL A 378 0.93 13.74 1.39
N SER A 379 1.51 14.73 2.01
CA SER A 379 0.81 15.73 2.80
C SER A 379 0.30 16.86 1.89
N GLU A 380 -0.24 17.91 2.47
CA GLU A 380 -0.71 19.05 1.70
C GLU A 380 0.42 19.77 0.92
N ASN A 381 1.64 19.80 1.45
CA ASN A 381 2.75 20.58 0.87
C ASN A 381 3.99 19.76 0.54
N ASN A 382 4.11 18.54 1.06
CA ASN A 382 5.32 17.74 0.97
C ASN A 382 5.02 16.30 0.58
N ILE A 383 6.01 15.67 -0.04
CA ILE A 383 6.08 14.25 -0.36
C ILE A 383 7.15 13.68 0.55
N TYR A 384 6.80 12.67 1.33
CA TYR A 384 7.71 11.92 2.17
C TYR A 384 7.90 10.53 1.59
N ILE A 385 9.14 10.18 1.31
CA ILE A 385 9.55 8.83 0.91
C ILE A 385 10.14 8.19 2.17
N TYR A 386 9.59 7.06 2.58
CA TYR A 386 10.08 6.34 3.75
C TYR A 386 10.34 4.88 3.42
N GLU A 387 11.47 4.36 3.90
CA GLU A 387 11.90 2.98 3.65
C GLU A 387 12.46 2.36 4.94
N TYR A 388 12.22 1.08 5.14
CA TYR A 388 12.70 0.37 6.32
C TYR A 388 14.02 -0.36 6.03
N ALA A 389 15.10 0.14 6.59
CA ALA A 389 16.44 -0.46 6.50
C ALA A 389 16.56 -1.66 7.47
N ASN A 390 15.92 -2.78 7.11
CA ASN A 390 15.97 -4.02 7.90
C ASN A 390 17.14 -4.93 7.51
N SER A 391 17.45 -5.00 6.23
CA SER A 391 18.34 -5.99 5.64
C SER A 391 19.57 -5.39 4.99
N SER A 392 19.89 -4.14 5.28
CA SER A 392 21.07 -3.54 4.65
C SER A 392 22.27 -4.46 4.93
N ILE A 393 22.66 -5.16 3.87
CA ILE A 393 23.85 -5.97 3.78
C ILE A 393 25.07 -5.13 4.16
N LEU A 394 24.92 -3.81 4.05
CA LEU A 394 25.91 -2.78 4.30
C LEU A 394 26.05 -2.35 5.76
N ALA A 395 25.16 -2.81 6.66
CA ALA A 395 25.22 -2.40 8.06
C ALA A 395 26.00 -3.41 8.91
N ASP A 396 27.21 -3.07 9.27
CA ASP A 396 28.10 -3.87 10.15
C ASP A 396 27.57 -3.99 11.59
N ASN A 397 26.52 -3.25 11.96
CA ASN A 397 25.96 -3.33 13.30
C ASN A 397 24.42 -3.33 13.31
N LEU A 398 23.85 -4.08 14.25
CA LEU A 398 22.41 -4.21 14.46
C LEU A 398 21.68 -2.87 14.69
N ALA A 399 22.37 -1.83 15.14
CA ALA A 399 21.78 -0.52 15.40
C ALA A 399 21.50 0.27 14.10
N ALA A 400 22.17 -0.06 13.01
CA ALA A 400 21.90 0.52 11.69
C ALA A 400 20.78 -0.23 10.93
N LYS A 401 20.44 -1.44 11.39
CA LYS A 401 19.25 -2.21 10.98
C LYS A 401 18.12 -1.80 11.90
N ASN A 402 16.90 -1.79 11.54
CA ASN A 402 15.75 -1.32 12.32
C ASN A 402 15.60 0.21 12.36
N GLN A 403 15.76 0.84 11.22
CA GLN A 403 15.52 2.27 11.07
C GLN A 403 14.58 2.54 9.89
N THR A 404 13.66 3.46 10.06
CA THR A 404 12.97 4.07 8.94
C THR A 404 13.80 5.25 8.43
N ILE A 405 14.17 5.19 7.19
CA ILE A 405 14.86 6.25 6.45
C ILE A 405 13.81 7.14 5.81
N LEU A 406 14.00 8.43 5.91
CA LEU A 406 13.05 9.43 5.44
C LEU A 406 13.72 10.36 4.43
N ARG A 407 13.00 10.71 3.36
CA ARG A 407 13.39 11.75 2.40
C ARG A 407 12.18 12.62 2.11
N LYS A 408 12.41 13.93 2.02
CA LYS A 408 11.37 14.94 1.85
C LYS A 408 11.56 15.69 0.54
N LEU A 409 10.50 15.77 -0.25
CA LEU A 409 10.38 16.66 -1.39
C LEU A 409 9.21 17.62 -1.14
N SER A 410 9.37 18.89 -1.45
CA SER A 410 8.26 19.82 -1.55
C SER A 410 7.66 19.77 -2.95
N TYR A 411 6.35 20.01 -3.06
CA TYR A 411 5.66 20.10 -4.33
C TYR A 411 4.68 21.30 -4.34
N ASN A 412 4.61 22.01 -5.45
CA ASN A 412 3.69 23.12 -5.61
C ASN A 412 3.42 23.38 -7.09
N LYS A 413 2.15 23.33 -7.51
CA LYS A 413 1.71 23.63 -8.88
C LYS A 413 2.59 22.98 -9.95
N GLY A 414 2.81 21.66 -9.78
CA GLY A 414 3.60 20.83 -10.67
C GLY A 414 5.10 20.95 -10.51
N LYS A 415 5.64 21.77 -9.59
CA LYS A 415 7.09 21.84 -9.30
C LYS A 415 7.46 20.94 -8.15
N LEU A 416 8.61 20.28 -8.29
CA LEU A 416 9.16 19.31 -7.34
C LEU A 416 10.56 19.75 -6.89
N SER A 417 10.86 19.65 -5.61
CA SER A 417 12.19 19.97 -5.08
C SER A 417 12.50 19.14 -3.83
N GLY A 418 13.58 18.36 -3.85
CA GLY A 418 14.09 17.69 -2.65
C GLY A 418 14.63 18.69 -1.64
N SER A 419 14.44 18.41 -0.36
CA SER A 419 14.82 19.35 0.70
C SER A 419 15.62 18.70 1.82
N ALA A 420 15.19 17.56 2.37
CA ALA A 420 15.77 16.98 3.57
C ALA A 420 15.81 15.46 3.53
N GLN A 421 16.68 14.88 4.35
CA GLN A 421 16.74 13.48 4.66
C GLN A 421 16.92 13.26 6.16
N GLY A 422 16.30 12.22 6.70
CA GLY A 422 16.33 11.91 8.14
C GLY A 422 16.17 10.43 8.40
N LYS A 423 16.10 10.05 9.67
CA LYS A 423 15.84 8.67 10.09
C LYS A 423 15.33 8.59 11.51
N VAL A 424 14.52 7.57 11.77
CA VAL A 424 14.04 7.19 13.10
C VAL A 424 14.21 5.69 13.32
N LYS A 425 14.12 5.23 14.57
CA LYS A 425 14.16 3.78 14.86
C LYS A 425 12.80 3.12 14.57
N GLY A 426 12.84 1.85 14.15
CA GLY A 426 11.67 1.02 13.90
C GLY A 426 11.11 1.20 12.49
N TYR A 427 10.02 0.51 12.21
CA TYR A 427 9.28 0.58 10.95
C TYR A 427 7.90 1.19 11.16
N LEU A 428 7.36 1.80 10.12
CA LEU A 428 5.98 2.26 10.05
C LEU A 428 5.09 1.08 9.61
N ASN A 429 3.91 0.96 10.21
CA ASN A 429 2.97 -0.07 9.79
C ASN A 429 2.40 0.24 8.39
N ASP A 430 2.03 1.49 8.19
CA ASP A 430 1.42 2.01 6.97
C ASP A 430 1.63 3.53 6.85
N SER A 431 1.05 4.14 5.82
CA SER A 431 1.10 5.59 5.61
C SER A 431 0.30 6.41 6.64
N PHE A 432 -0.50 5.77 7.52
CA PHE A 432 -1.18 6.46 8.62
C PHE A 432 -0.33 6.59 9.86
N SER A 433 0.72 5.79 9.94
CA SER A 433 1.71 5.90 11.02
C SER A 433 2.64 7.11 10.88
N ILE A 434 2.45 7.94 9.84
CA ILE A 434 3.20 9.16 9.55
C ILE A 434 2.22 10.30 9.21
N ASP A 435 2.45 11.50 9.73
CA ASP A 435 1.59 12.67 9.51
C ASP A 435 2.35 13.98 9.61
N GLU A 436 2.08 14.90 8.68
CA GLU A 436 2.61 16.28 8.73
C GLU A 436 1.56 17.23 9.31
N TYR A 437 1.91 17.93 10.37
CA TYR A 437 1.07 18.93 10.99
C TYR A 437 1.90 20.08 11.57
N ASP A 438 1.47 21.30 11.35
CA ASP A 438 2.12 22.53 11.82
C ASP A 438 3.64 22.53 11.61
N ASN A 439 4.05 22.20 10.36
CA ASN A 439 5.45 22.17 9.93
C ASN A 439 6.33 21.15 10.69
N THR A 440 5.74 20.19 11.39
CA THR A 440 6.40 19.04 12.00
C THR A 440 5.93 17.74 11.35
N LEU A 441 6.79 16.71 11.40
CA LEU A 441 6.45 15.36 10.95
C LEU A 441 6.34 14.44 12.18
N ARG A 442 5.18 13.83 12.37
CA ARG A 442 4.88 12.91 13.49
C ARG A 442 4.85 11.48 13.00
N LEU A 443 5.45 10.58 13.75
CA LEU A 443 5.52 9.16 13.38
C LEU A 443 5.27 8.27 14.59
N VAL A 444 4.62 7.14 14.32
CA VAL A 444 4.52 6.02 15.27
C VAL A 444 5.16 4.79 14.64
N THR A 445 6.13 4.20 15.31
CA THR A 445 6.94 3.09 14.78
C THR A 445 6.93 1.88 15.69
N THR A 446 7.11 0.68 15.13
CA THR A 446 7.44 -0.53 15.87
C THR A 446 8.92 -0.83 15.76
N VAL A 447 9.59 -0.99 16.92
CA VAL A 447 11.04 -1.23 17.03
C VAL A 447 11.30 -2.69 17.41
N THR A 448 12.01 -3.43 16.58
CA THR A 448 12.45 -4.80 16.90
C THR A 448 13.79 -4.77 17.62
N HIS A 449 13.89 -5.35 18.80
CA HIS A 449 15.09 -5.26 19.64
C HIS A 449 16.16 -6.28 19.29
N ASN A 450 15.79 -7.46 18.80
CA ASN A 450 16.73 -8.52 18.42
C ASN A 450 16.25 -9.22 17.14
N VAL A 451 17.16 -9.48 16.21
CA VAL A 451 16.88 -10.29 15.03
C VAL A 451 16.54 -11.71 15.45
N GLY A 452 15.35 -12.19 15.08
CA GLY A 452 14.89 -13.54 15.41
C GLY A 452 14.21 -13.70 16.78
N SER A 453 13.98 -12.61 17.52
CA SER A 453 13.15 -12.60 18.72
C SER A 453 11.86 -11.83 18.51
N SER A 454 10.80 -12.22 19.21
CA SER A 454 9.54 -11.48 19.27
C SER A 454 9.60 -10.22 20.17
N SER A 455 10.80 -9.84 20.64
CA SER A 455 10.96 -8.67 21.51
C SER A 455 10.91 -7.40 20.69
N GLN A 456 9.81 -6.67 20.80
CA GLN A 456 9.59 -5.40 20.15
C GLN A 456 8.97 -4.38 21.10
N SER A 457 9.01 -3.12 20.74
CA SER A 457 8.31 -2.02 21.42
C SER A 457 7.93 -0.97 20.41
N ASN A 458 7.13 0.01 20.82
CA ASN A 458 6.70 1.06 19.91
C ASN A 458 7.28 2.41 20.34
N SER A 459 7.42 3.31 19.39
CA SER A 459 7.98 4.65 19.64
C SER A 459 7.18 5.69 18.86
N VAL A 460 7.11 6.88 19.47
CA VAL A 460 6.56 8.09 18.84
C VAL A 460 7.73 9.03 18.59
N TYR A 461 7.79 9.63 17.40
CA TYR A 461 8.78 10.62 17.03
C TYR A 461 8.10 11.88 16.50
N VAL A 462 8.70 13.04 16.79
CA VAL A 462 8.37 14.31 16.16
C VAL A 462 9.64 14.87 15.55
N LEU A 463 9.58 15.21 14.26
CA LEU A 463 10.69 15.76 13.51
C LEU A 463 10.36 17.18 13.05
N ASP A 464 11.37 18.03 12.96
CA ASP A 464 11.26 19.37 12.39
C ASP A 464 11.21 19.35 10.84
N ALA A 465 11.16 20.54 10.24
CA ALA A 465 11.12 20.69 8.79
C ALA A 465 12.34 20.11 8.05
N ASP A 466 13.48 19.98 8.74
CA ASP A 466 14.72 19.39 8.22
C ASP A 466 14.84 17.90 8.54
N LEU A 467 13.75 17.25 9.00
CA LEU A 467 13.67 15.84 9.42
C LEU A 467 14.60 15.49 10.59
N LYS A 468 14.92 16.44 11.46
CA LYS A 468 15.62 16.19 12.72
C LYS A 468 14.64 15.88 13.84
N THR A 469 14.88 14.84 14.60
CA THR A 469 14.04 14.51 15.76
C THR A 469 14.15 15.60 16.81
N ILE A 470 13.03 16.24 17.14
CA ILE A 470 12.90 17.27 18.18
C ILE A 470 12.19 16.74 19.43
N GLY A 471 11.29 15.74 19.28
CA GLY A 471 10.58 15.11 20.38
C GLY A 471 10.41 13.60 20.16
N LYS A 472 10.28 12.85 21.26
CA LYS A 472 10.07 11.40 21.18
C LYS A 472 9.53 10.79 22.47
N ILE A 473 8.86 9.64 22.31
CA ILE A 473 8.53 8.69 23.39
C ILE A 473 8.99 7.33 22.91
N GLU A 474 9.83 6.64 23.66
CA GLU A 474 10.37 5.31 23.30
C GLU A 474 9.89 4.22 24.30
N ASP A 475 10.05 2.96 23.95
CA ASP A 475 9.75 1.77 24.77
C ASP A 475 8.27 1.61 25.20
N LEU A 476 7.35 2.03 24.37
CA LEU A 476 5.91 1.86 24.59
C LEU A 476 5.47 0.42 24.26
N ALA A 477 4.46 -0.08 24.95
CA ALA A 477 3.73 -1.32 24.63
C ALA A 477 4.67 -2.48 24.23
N LYS A 478 5.48 -2.94 25.18
CA LYS A 478 6.48 -4.03 24.96
C LYS A 478 5.81 -5.30 24.48
N ASN A 479 6.42 -5.95 23.49
CA ASN A 479 5.97 -7.13 22.75
C ASN A 479 4.71 -6.93 21.91
N GLU A 480 4.23 -5.70 21.77
CA GLU A 480 3.12 -5.31 20.91
C GLU A 480 3.67 -4.58 19.68
N GLN A 481 2.97 -4.66 18.53
CA GLN A 481 3.26 -3.87 17.33
C GLN A 481 2.12 -2.91 17.02
N VAL A 482 2.39 -1.83 16.29
CA VAL A 482 1.37 -0.90 15.79
C VAL A 482 0.56 -1.58 14.69
N TYR A 483 -0.76 -1.48 14.76
CA TYR A 483 -1.71 -1.97 13.75
C TYR A 483 -2.34 -0.83 12.96
N SER A 484 -2.71 0.24 13.63
CA SER A 484 -3.26 1.42 12.97
C SER A 484 -2.94 2.69 13.76
N ALA A 485 -2.91 3.81 13.07
CA ALA A 485 -2.71 5.13 13.66
C ALA A 485 -3.58 6.18 12.97
N ARG A 486 -3.88 7.30 13.66
CA ARG A 486 -4.54 8.48 13.13
C ARG A 486 -4.15 9.72 13.92
N PHE A 487 -4.09 10.83 13.22
CA PHE A 487 -3.73 12.11 13.84
C PHE A 487 -4.83 13.13 13.55
N LEU A 488 -5.22 13.91 14.57
CA LEU A 488 -6.20 14.98 14.51
C LEU A 488 -5.69 16.19 15.28
N GLY A 489 -5.41 17.30 14.59
CA GLY A 489 -4.85 18.48 15.23
C GLY A 489 -3.62 18.12 16.08
N ASP A 490 -3.61 18.52 17.33
CA ASP A 490 -2.51 18.25 18.28
C ASP A 490 -2.58 16.84 18.91
N THR A 491 -3.50 15.98 18.49
CA THR A 491 -3.66 14.66 19.11
C THR A 491 -3.41 13.53 18.09
N GLY A 492 -2.75 12.46 18.54
CA GLY A 492 -2.60 11.22 17.78
C GLY A 492 -3.22 10.04 18.52
N TYR A 493 -3.77 9.10 17.77
CA TYR A 493 -4.32 7.84 18.27
C TYR A 493 -3.62 6.69 17.54
N PHE A 494 -3.22 5.64 18.28
CA PHE A 494 -2.68 4.44 17.66
C PHE A 494 -3.03 3.18 18.46
N VAL A 495 -3.27 2.10 17.73
CA VAL A 495 -3.61 0.79 18.25
C VAL A 495 -2.37 -0.09 18.20
N THR A 496 -2.07 -0.78 19.31
CA THR A 496 -1.06 -1.83 19.35
C THR A 496 -1.72 -3.15 19.75
N TYR A 497 -1.15 -4.29 19.37
CA TYR A 497 -1.72 -5.61 19.66
C TYR A 497 -0.68 -6.69 19.98
N GLU A 498 -0.98 -7.51 20.99
CA GLU A 498 -0.41 -8.85 21.24
C GLU A 498 -1.52 -9.87 21.54
N GLN A 499 -2.46 -9.57 22.42
CA GLN A 499 -3.63 -10.38 22.81
C GLN A 499 -4.85 -9.55 23.20
N THR A 500 -4.68 -8.31 23.61
CA THR A 500 -5.73 -7.33 23.93
C THR A 500 -5.22 -5.96 23.56
N ASP A 501 -6.02 -5.21 22.78
CA ASP A 501 -5.64 -3.91 22.24
C ASP A 501 -5.61 -2.81 23.29
N PRO A 502 -4.49 -2.12 23.44
CA PRO A 502 -4.57 -0.75 23.86
C PRO A 502 -4.66 0.22 22.65
N LEU A 503 -5.70 1.05 22.65
CA LEU A 503 -5.73 2.31 21.92
C LEU A 503 -5.04 3.38 22.78
N PHE A 504 -3.93 3.93 22.28
CA PHE A 504 -3.22 5.04 22.92
C PHE A 504 -3.67 6.36 22.33
N SER A 505 -3.71 7.38 23.16
CA SER A 505 -3.82 8.80 22.76
C SER A 505 -2.54 9.55 23.14
N VAL A 506 -2.08 10.42 22.26
CA VAL A 506 -0.83 11.19 22.39
C VAL A 506 -1.10 12.66 22.19
N ASP A 507 -0.57 13.49 23.10
CA ASP A 507 -0.56 14.95 22.99
C ASP A 507 0.72 15.39 22.26
N PHE A 508 0.55 16.14 21.18
CA PHE A 508 1.60 16.76 20.37
C PHE A 508 1.58 18.31 20.44
N SER A 509 0.78 18.91 21.34
CA SER A 509 0.70 20.37 21.49
C SER A 509 2.04 21.02 21.82
N ASP A 510 2.96 20.27 22.45
CA ASP A 510 4.37 20.60 22.60
C ASP A 510 5.19 19.58 21.79
N PRO A 511 5.59 19.90 20.53
CA PRO A 511 6.29 18.97 19.65
C PRO A 511 7.63 18.47 20.20
N GLU A 512 8.27 19.22 21.09
CA GLU A 512 9.53 18.81 21.73
C GLU A 512 9.29 17.81 22.88
N ASN A 513 8.09 17.82 23.47
CA ASN A 513 7.76 17.01 24.64
C ASN A 513 6.40 16.26 24.46
N PRO A 514 6.25 15.39 23.45
CA PRO A 514 5.01 14.62 23.26
C PRO A 514 4.73 13.74 24.50
N LYS A 515 3.42 13.52 24.81
CA LYS A 515 3.00 12.81 26.02
C LYS A 515 1.85 11.84 25.74
N ILE A 516 1.92 10.65 26.34
CA ILE A 516 0.75 9.76 26.38
C ILE A 516 -0.31 10.38 27.29
N LEU A 517 -1.51 10.60 26.77
CA LEU A 517 -2.67 11.10 27.52
C LEU A 517 -3.47 9.96 28.13
N GLY A 518 -3.77 8.93 27.36
CA GLY A 518 -4.61 7.82 27.76
C GLY A 518 -4.23 6.49 27.11
N LYS A 519 -4.84 5.43 27.66
CA LYS A 519 -4.69 4.06 27.15
C LYS A 519 -5.99 3.29 27.44
N LEU A 520 -6.76 3.01 26.40
CA LEU A 520 -7.95 2.15 26.46
C LEU A 520 -7.57 0.71 26.08
N LYS A 521 -7.96 -0.27 26.89
CA LYS A 521 -7.80 -1.70 26.57
C LYS A 521 -9.15 -2.34 26.28
N ILE A 522 -9.30 -2.93 25.11
CA ILE A 522 -10.50 -3.65 24.66
C ILE A 522 -10.12 -4.96 23.95
N PRO A 523 -10.99 -5.99 23.89
CA PRO A 523 -10.78 -7.18 23.07
C PRO A 523 -10.86 -6.89 21.58
N GLY A 524 -9.96 -7.51 20.79
CA GLY A 524 -9.87 -7.34 19.35
C GLY A 524 -9.08 -6.09 18.95
N PHE A 525 -8.88 -5.84 17.66
CA PHE A 525 -8.06 -4.74 17.17
C PHE A 525 -8.69 -4.06 15.94
N SER A 526 -8.37 -2.79 15.76
CA SER A 526 -8.76 -2.02 14.60
C SER A 526 -7.60 -1.98 13.61
N GLU A 527 -7.83 -2.52 12.41
CA GLU A 527 -6.91 -2.44 11.27
C GLU A 527 -7.01 -1.06 10.60
N TYR A 528 -8.20 -0.48 10.62
CA TYR A 528 -8.51 0.80 10.04
C TYR A 528 -9.19 1.70 11.07
N LEU A 529 -8.75 2.96 11.17
CA LEU A 529 -9.34 4.01 11.98
C LEU A 529 -9.81 5.15 11.08
N HIS A 530 -10.96 5.76 11.41
CA HIS A 530 -11.54 6.89 10.68
C HIS A 530 -12.20 7.87 11.64
N PHE A 531 -11.89 9.15 11.53
CA PHE A 531 -12.62 10.15 12.32
C PHE A 531 -14.05 10.30 11.79
N TYR A 532 -15.02 9.87 12.58
CA TYR A 532 -16.44 10.02 12.26
C TYR A 532 -16.95 11.44 12.57
N SER A 533 -16.35 12.08 13.55
CA SER A 533 -16.51 13.49 13.90
C SER A 533 -15.32 13.93 14.77
N ASP A 534 -15.28 15.20 15.16
CA ASP A 534 -14.23 15.73 16.08
C ASP A 534 -14.14 14.93 17.40
N ASN A 535 -15.23 14.31 17.83
CA ASN A 535 -15.33 13.60 19.10
C ASN A 535 -15.52 12.08 18.96
N LEU A 536 -15.61 11.56 17.74
CA LEU A 536 -15.87 10.15 17.49
C LEU A 536 -14.85 9.56 16.50
N LEU A 537 -14.22 8.48 16.92
CA LEU A 537 -13.29 7.69 16.10
C LEU A 537 -13.93 6.33 15.79
N LEU A 538 -14.06 6.01 14.52
CA LEU A 538 -14.54 4.73 14.01
C LEU A 538 -13.36 3.78 13.86
N GLY A 539 -13.49 2.53 14.29
CA GLY A 539 -12.54 1.45 14.04
C GLY A 539 -13.19 0.30 13.29
N ILE A 540 -12.57 -0.18 12.22
CA ILE A 540 -12.94 -1.42 11.52
C ILE A 540 -11.76 -2.39 11.65
N GLY A 541 -12.02 -3.63 12.10
CA GLY A 541 -10.96 -4.60 12.35
C GLY A 541 -11.51 -5.96 12.75
N MET A 542 -10.77 -6.65 13.63
CA MET A 542 -11.10 -8.00 14.03
C MET A 542 -11.54 -8.04 15.50
N ASP A 543 -12.64 -8.77 15.77
CA ASP A 543 -13.02 -9.14 17.14
C ASP A 543 -12.22 -10.34 17.61
N THR A 544 -11.90 -10.40 18.91
CA THR A 544 -11.23 -11.53 19.53
C THR A 544 -11.89 -11.96 20.81
N ASP A 545 -11.73 -13.20 21.19
CA ASP A 545 -12.05 -13.69 22.52
C ASP A 545 -10.99 -13.27 23.56
N GLU A 546 -11.18 -13.64 24.82
CA GLU A 546 -10.26 -13.35 25.92
C GLU A 546 -8.87 -14.01 25.76
N ASN A 547 -8.74 -14.99 24.87
CA ASN A 547 -7.49 -15.69 24.55
C ASN A 547 -6.78 -15.12 23.31
N GLY A 548 -7.34 -14.07 22.68
CA GLY A 548 -6.81 -13.46 21.46
C GLY A 548 -7.16 -14.22 20.17
N ILE A 549 -8.12 -15.16 20.22
CA ILE A 549 -8.60 -15.87 19.03
C ILE A 549 -9.60 -14.99 18.31
N THR A 550 -9.37 -14.74 17.03
CA THR A 550 -10.26 -13.92 16.19
C THR A 550 -11.61 -14.61 15.98
N ASN A 551 -12.70 -13.87 16.20
CA ASN A 551 -14.08 -14.35 16.07
C ASN A 551 -14.76 -13.86 14.78
N GLY A 552 -14.25 -12.80 14.17
CA GLY A 552 -14.82 -12.18 12.97
C GLY A 552 -14.47 -10.72 12.83
N VAL A 553 -15.01 -10.07 11.80
CA VAL A 553 -14.87 -8.63 11.60
C VAL A 553 -15.69 -7.88 12.65
N LYS A 554 -15.17 -6.78 13.20
CA LYS A 554 -15.91 -5.86 14.06
C LYS A 554 -15.83 -4.43 13.56
N ILE A 555 -16.82 -3.66 13.97
CA ILE A 555 -16.81 -2.21 13.87
C ILE A 555 -17.01 -1.64 15.29
N SER A 556 -16.21 -0.64 15.64
CA SER A 556 -16.24 0.02 16.95
C SER A 556 -16.34 1.52 16.79
N MET A 557 -17.07 2.18 17.70
CA MET A 557 -17.10 3.63 17.82
C MET A 557 -16.46 4.02 19.15
N PHE A 558 -15.48 4.91 19.09
CA PHE A 558 -14.77 5.42 20.26
C PHE A 558 -15.16 6.88 20.49
N ASP A 559 -15.54 7.21 21.73
CA ASP A 559 -15.64 8.60 22.18
C ASP A 559 -14.24 9.11 22.51
N ILE A 560 -13.80 10.10 21.76
CA ILE A 560 -12.50 10.75 21.88
C ILE A 560 -12.62 12.22 22.35
N SER A 561 -13.78 12.62 22.85
CA SER A 561 -14.03 13.98 23.37
C SER A 561 -13.10 14.36 24.53
N ASP A 562 -12.65 13.38 25.31
CA ASP A 562 -11.55 13.49 26.27
C ASP A 562 -10.44 12.52 25.88
N PRO A 563 -9.36 12.98 25.23
CA PRO A 563 -8.27 12.11 24.83
C PRO A 563 -7.59 11.39 26.00
N SER A 564 -7.76 11.86 27.24
CA SER A 564 -7.22 11.18 28.44
C SER A 564 -8.11 10.04 28.95
N ASP A 565 -9.38 9.97 28.50
CA ASP A 565 -10.37 8.96 28.92
C ASP A 565 -11.19 8.43 27.74
N VAL A 566 -10.51 7.98 26.68
CA VAL A 566 -11.14 7.40 25.49
C VAL A 566 -11.96 6.16 25.84
N LYS A 567 -13.17 6.03 25.28
CA LYS A 567 -14.10 4.93 25.55
C LYS A 567 -14.65 4.30 24.27
N GLU A 568 -14.72 2.98 24.21
CA GLU A 568 -15.55 2.28 23.22
C GLU A 568 -17.02 2.44 23.62
N VAL A 569 -17.77 3.26 22.88
CA VAL A 569 -19.18 3.57 23.18
C VAL A 569 -20.14 2.69 22.40
N SER A 570 -19.70 2.02 21.35
CA SER A 570 -20.49 1.05 20.59
C SER A 570 -19.56 0.05 19.89
N LYS A 571 -20.00 -1.20 19.82
CA LYS A 571 -19.36 -2.27 19.05
C LYS A 571 -20.43 -3.09 18.33
N TYR A 572 -20.15 -3.49 17.08
CA TYR A 572 -20.97 -4.44 16.34
C TYR A 572 -20.07 -5.51 15.73
N ALA A 573 -20.35 -6.78 16.06
CA ALA A 573 -19.57 -7.93 15.57
C ALA A 573 -20.25 -8.59 14.36
N LEU A 574 -19.45 -8.97 13.39
CA LEU A 574 -19.82 -9.62 12.14
C LEU A 574 -19.12 -10.99 12.10
N ASP A 575 -19.54 -11.89 13.00
CA ASP A 575 -18.84 -13.15 13.35
C ASP A 575 -18.68 -14.14 12.19
N GLN A 576 -19.40 -13.98 11.08
CA GLN A 576 -19.34 -14.88 9.92
C GLN A 576 -18.31 -14.45 8.89
N TYR A 577 -17.65 -13.29 9.10
CA TYR A 577 -16.72 -12.68 8.17
C TYR A 577 -15.35 -12.60 8.81
N TYR A 578 -14.32 -12.95 8.05
CA TYR A 578 -12.94 -13.02 8.54
C TYR A 578 -12.00 -12.04 7.83
N TYR A 579 -12.53 -11.24 6.87
CA TYR A 579 -11.76 -10.24 6.13
C TYR A 579 -12.67 -9.14 5.58
N SER A 580 -12.09 -7.96 5.35
CA SER A 580 -12.68 -6.85 4.60
C SER A 580 -11.61 -6.25 3.69
N ASP A 581 -11.98 -5.84 2.48
CA ASP A 581 -11.06 -5.13 1.57
C ASP A 581 -10.49 -3.86 2.21
N VAL A 582 -11.17 -3.28 3.20
CA VAL A 582 -10.69 -2.12 3.98
C VAL A 582 -9.35 -2.37 4.67
N PHE A 583 -9.02 -3.62 4.99
CA PHE A 583 -7.76 -3.97 5.67
C PHE A 583 -6.54 -3.85 4.74
N SER A 584 -6.74 -3.93 3.43
CA SER A 584 -5.70 -3.78 2.42
C SER A 584 -5.87 -2.51 1.57
N ASP A 585 -7.10 -1.98 1.45
CA ASP A 585 -7.39 -0.76 0.68
C ASP A 585 -8.54 0.01 1.34
N TYR A 586 -8.20 1.04 2.09
CA TYR A 586 -9.17 1.89 2.81
C TYR A 586 -10.18 2.61 1.91
N ARG A 587 -9.86 2.77 0.61
CA ARG A 587 -10.80 3.35 -0.37
C ARG A 587 -12.04 2.46 -0.54
N ALA A 588 -11.98 1.21 -0.05
CA ALA A 588 -13.14 0.32 0.06
C ALA A 588 -14.12 0.74 1.16
N ALA A 589 -13.69 1.56 2.14
CA ALA A 589 -14.56 2.13 3.15
C ALA A 589 -15.24 3.40 2.62
N LEU A 590 -16.55 3.43 2.66
CA LEU A 590 -17.35 4.63 2.43
C LEU A 590 -17.90 5.11 3.77
N VAL A 591 -17.42 6.24 4.27
CA VAL A 591 -17.86 6.83 5.53
C VAL A 591 -18.37 8.25 5.24
N ASP A 592 -19.65 8.48 5.46
CA ASP A 592 -20.31 9.78 5.31
C ASP A 592 -21.12 10.07 6.58
N PRO A 593 -20.57 10.82 7.52
CA PRO A 593 -21.26 11.18 8.76
C PRO A 593 -22.50 12.04 8.55
N GLU A 594 -22.54 12.90 7.50
CA GLU A 594 -23.68 13.75 7.22
C GLU A 594 -24.91 12.95 6.79
N LYS A 595 -24.67 11.84 6.08
CA LYS A 595 -25.71 10.88 5.68
C LYS A 595 -25.90 9.75 6.69
N ASN A 596 -25.10 9.74 7.76
CA ASN A 596 -25.05 8.66 8.73
C ASN A 596 -24.87 7.29 8.05
N LEU A 597 -23.87 7.21 7.16
CA LEU A 597 -23.62 6.06 6.32
C LEU A 597 -22.20 5.56 6.54
N ILE A 598 -22.08 4.27 6.86
CA ILE A 598 -20.81 3.55 6.96
C ILE A 598 -20.96 2.28 6.13
N GLY A 599 -20.27 2.22 5.00
CA GLY A 599 -20.36 1.09 4.04
C GLY A 599 -18.99 0.47 3.78
N PHE A 600 -18.93 -0.86 3.76
CA PHE A 600 -17.70 -1.58 3.40
C PHE A 600 -17.98 -3.04 2.98
N PRO A 601 -17.09 -3.63 2.18
CA PRO A 601 -17.20 -5.03 1.77
C PRO A 601 -16.74 -5.98 2.87
N LEU A 602 -17.32 -7.18 2.87
CA LEU A 602 -17.04 -8.28 3.79
C LEU A 602 -16.76 -9.56 3.03
N SER A 603 -15.74 -10.28 3.44
CA SER A 603 -15.41 -11.60 2.90
C SER A 603 -15.58 -12.70 3.94
N GLY A 604 -16.31 -13.75 3.54
CA GLY A 604 -16.64 -14.90 4.37
C GLY A 604 -16.98 -16.13 3.53
N SER A 605 -18.04 -16.85 3.88
CA SER A 605 -18.59 -17.93 3.06
C SER A 605 -19.18 -17.42 1.74
N ALA A 606 -19.64 -16.17 1.73
CA ALA A 606 -20.00 -15.37 0.57
C ALA A 606 -19.44 -13.95 0.77
N ASN A 607 -19.16 -13.25 -0.32
CA ASN A 607 -18.79 -11.86 -0.28
C ASN A 607 -20.07 -11.02 -0.14
N GLN A 608 -20.04 -10.05 0.76
CA GLN A 608 -21.19 -9.17 1.00
C GLN A 608 -20.73 -7.72 1.06
N TYR A 609 -21.66 -6.80 0.89
CA TYR A 609 -21.49 -5.39 1.19
C TYR A 609 -22.43 -5.04 2.35
N VAL A 610 -21.90 -4.41 3.39
CA VAL A 610 -22.67 -3.96 4.55
C VAL A 610 -22.75 -2.45 4.58
N ILE A 611 -23.93 -1.92 4.92
CA ILE A 611 -24.14 -0.52 5.25
C ILE A 611 -24.72 -0.46 6.67
N LEU A 612 -24.07 0.35 7.50
CA LEU A 612 -24.51 0.63 8.86
C LEU A 612 -24.78 2.13 9.03
N SER A 613 -25.68 2.45 9.93
CA SER A 613 -25.80 3.77 10.54
C SER A 613 -25.37 3.70 11.99
N TYR A 614 -25.04 4.84 12.58
CA TYR A 614 -24.70 4.96 14.00
C TYR A 614 -25.62 5.94 14.72
N ASP A 615 -26.14 5.52 15.85
CA ASP A 615 -26.89 6.35 16.77
C ASP A 615 -26.27 6.26 18.18
N LYS A 616 -26.12 7.40 18.86
CA LYS A 616 -25.44 7.44 20.17
C LYS A 616 -26.14 6.64 21.27
N ASP A 617 -27.46 6.43 21.18
CA ASP A 617 -28.25 5.73 22.17
C ASP A 617 -28.53 4.27 21.80
N GLN A 618 -28.55 3.94 20.48
CA GLN A 618 -28.83 2.59 19.95
C GLN A 618 -27.61 1.87 19.43
N GLY A 619 -26.51 2.59 19.23
CA GLY A 619 -25.29 2.06 18.62
C GLY A 619 -25.42 1.86 17.11
N PHE A 620 -24.64 0.91 16.57
CA PHE A 620 -24.66 0.58 15.14
C PHE A 620 -25.95 -0.15 14.76
N GLN A 621 -26.53 0.23 13.61
CA GLN A 621 -27.72 -0.37 13.05
C GLN A 621 -27.43 -0.79 11.61
N VAL A 622 -27.60 -2.07 11.26
CA VAL A 622 -27.46 -2.55 9.88
C VAL A 622 -28.62 -2.03 9.05
N GLN A 623 -28.29 -1.32 7.98
CA GLN A 623 -29.26 -0.77 7.02
C GLN A 623 -29.36 -1.66 5.78
N MET A 624 -28.24 -2.23 5.35
CA MET A 624 -28.12 -3.17 4.23
C MET A 624 -27.04 -4.19 4.54
N GLN A 625 -27.28 -5.43 4.16
CA GLN A 625 -26.26 -6.48 4.13
C GLN A 625 -26.65 -7.48 3.03
N GLU A 626 -26.03 -7.34 1.87
CA GLU A 626 -26.40 -8.07 0.65
C GLU A 626 -25.20 -8.79 0.05
N GLU A 627 -25.45 -9.95 -0.54
CA GLU A 627 -24.43 -10.71 -1.28
C GLU A 627 -24.04 -9.95 -2.55
N VAL A 628 -22.75 -9.78 -2.76
CA VAL A 628 -22.19 -9.05 -3.91
C VAL A 628 -21.99 -9.99 -5.09
N ASN A 629 -22.59 -9.66 -6.22
CA ASN A 629 -22.34 -10.35 -7.47
C ASN A 629 -20.97 -9.94 -8.06
N GLY A 630 -20.41 -10.80 -8.89
CA GLY A 630 -19.12 -10.58 -9.53
C GLY A 630 -17.97 -11.26 -8.77
N ASN A 631 -16.79 -11.12 -9.32
CA ASN A 631 -15.54 -11.58 -8.72
C ASN A 631 -14.41 -10.73 -9.31
N SER A 632 -13.80 -9.91 -8.49
CA SER A 632 -12.69 -9.05 -8.90
C SER A 632 -11.58 -9.09 -7.86
N TYR A 633 -10.36 -9.24 -8.33
CA TYR A 633 -9.16 -9.03 -7.51
C TYR A 633 -8.83 -7.54 -7.33
N LEU A 634 -9.55 -6.64 -8.02
CA LEU A 634 -9.40 -5.20 -7.86
C LEU A 634 -10.14 -4.67 -6.62
N GLY A 635 -10.92 -5.53 -5.94
CA GLY A 635 -11.71 -5.15 -4.77
C GLY A 635 -13.12 -4.65 -5.12
N THR A 636 -13.89 -4.38 -4.07
CA THR A 636 -15.28 -3.92 -4.15
C THR A 636 -15.37 -2.47 -3.71
N ARG A 637 -16.22 -1.67 -4.38
CA ARG A 637 -16.50 -0.28 -4.01
C ARG A 637 -17.99 -0.06 -3.82
N GLY A 638 -18.32 0.72 -2.78
CA GLY A 638 -19.64 1.31 -2.62
C GLY A 638 -19.58 2.80 -2.92
N VAL A 639 -20.47 3.29 -3.76
CA VAL A 639 -20.61 4.73 -4.05
C VAL A 639 -22.08 5.11 -4.07
N TYR A 640 -22.41 6.35 -3.77
CA TYR A 640 -23.78 6.84 -3.95
C TYR A 640 -23.82 8.02 -4.94
N ALA A 641 -24.92 8.14 -5.65
CA ALA A 641 -25.24 9.26 -6.51
C ALA A 641 -26.77 9.36 -6.71
N ASN A 642 -27.31 10.59 -6.70
CA ASN A 642 -28.72 10.87 -7.03
C ASN A 642 -29.73 9.99 -6.26
N GLU A 643 -29.60 9.92 -4.93
CA GLU A 643 -30.45 9.11 -4.04
C GLU A 643 -30.41 7.60 -4.31
N LYS A 644 -29.35 7.13 -4.98
CA LYS A 644 -29.07 5.71 -5.22
C LYS A 644 -27.71 5.33 -4.67
N PHE A 645 -27.62 4.12 -4.19
CA PHE A 645 -26.40 3.49 -3.74
C PHE A 645 -25.99 2.40 -4.73
N TYR A 646 -24.72 2.34 -5.07
CA TYR A 646 -24.18 1.38 -6.02
C TYR A 646 -23.09 0.55 -5.34
N VAL A 647 -23.13 -0.78 -5.55
CA VAL A 647 -22.06 -1.70 -5.20
C VAL A 647 -21.43 -2.18 -6.51
N ILE A 648 -20.13 -1.98 -6.65
CA ILE A 648 -19.36 -2.32 -7.84
C ILE A 648 -18.31 -3.37 -7.47
N ASN A 649 -18.34 -4.52 -8.15
CA ASN A 649 -17.36 -5.58 -7.99
C ASN A 649 -16.93 -6.12 -9.38
N GLY A 650 -15.82 -5.60 -9.88
CA GLY A 650 -15.32 -5.94 -11.19
C GLY A 650 -16.29 -5.57 -12.30
N ASN A 651 -16.90 -6.60 -12.93
CA ASN A 651 -17.83 -6.40 -14.05
C ASN A 651 -19.30 -6.32 -13.61
N ALA A 652 -19.61 -6.39 -12.32
CA ALA A 652 -20.97 -6.33 -11.81
C ALA A 652 -21.22 -5.00 -11.09
N ILE A 653 -22.35 -4.37 -11.37
CA ILE A 653 -22.84 -3.18 -10.69
C ILE A 653 -24.26 -3.47 -10.21
N GLU A 654 -24.51 -3.25 -8.94
CA GLU A 654 -25.82 -3.35 -8.32
C GLU A 654 -26.27 -1.99 -7.81
N ALA A 655 -27.50 -1.60 -8.11
CA ALA A 655 -28.10 -0.34 -7.70
C ALA A 655 -29.19 -0.54 -6.66
N TYR A 656 -29.14 0.26 -5.60
CA TYR A 656 -30.11 0.25 -4.49
C TYR A 656 -30.65 1.65 -4.28
N ARG A 657 -31.87 1.77 -3.80
CA ARG A 657 -32.46 3.06 -3.42
C ARG A 657 -31.88 3.49 -2.08
N MET A 658 -31.40 4.72 -1.96
CA MET A 658 -31.00 5.28 -0.66
C MET A 658 -32.20 5.33 0.30
N GLY A 659 -31.96 5.06 1.58
CA GLY A 659 -32.94 5.13 2.64
C GLY A 659 -33.61 3.81 3.01
N ASP A 660 -34.02 2.99 2.04
CA ASP A 660 -34.58 1.64 2.30
C ASP A 660 -33.71 0.51 1.74
N TYR A 661 -32.71 0.85 0.97
CA TYR A 661 -31.74 -0.06 0.32
C TYR A 661 -32.37 -1.21 -0.46
N VAL A 662 -33.57 -0.99 -1.00
CA VAL A 662 -34.20 -1.93 -1.91
C VAL A 662 -33.46 -1.93 -3.25
N LYS A 663 -33.05 -3.11 -3.72
CA LYS A 663 -32.39 -3.27 -5.02
C LYS A 663 -33.33 -2.85 -6.16
N ILE A 664 -32.88 -1.96 -7.02
CA ILE A 664 -33.67 -1.38 -8.13
C ILE A 664 -33.17 -1.83 -9.49
N ASP A 665 -31.88 -2.15 -9.63
CA ASP A 665 -31.30 -2.61 -10.91
C ASP A 665 -30.01 -3.39 -10.67
N ASP A 666 -29.59 -4.16 -11.66
CA ASP A 666 -28.29 -4.79 -11.75
C ASP A 666 -27.78 -4.81 -13.19
N LEU A 667 -26.47 -4.61 -13.36
CA LEU A 667 -25.83 -4.53 -14.65
C LEU A 667 -24.56 -5.38 -14.66
N LEU A 668 -24.42 -6.23 -15.69
CA LEU A 668 -23.19 -6.93 -16.00
C LEU A 668 -22.51 -6.27 -17.20
N LEU A 669 -21.23 -5.83 -17.02
CA LEU A 669 -20.43 -5.09 -18.00
C LEU A 669 -19.74 -5.99 -19.02
#